data_bf0edd27ba58cf73331b6ad1084ae414
#
_entry.id   bf0edd27ba58cf73331b6ad1084ae414
#
_cell.length_a   1.000
_cell.length_b   1.000
_cell.length_c   1.000
_cell.angle_alpha   90.00
_cell.angle_beta   90.00
_cell.angle_gamma   90.00
#
_symmetry.space_group_name_H-M   'P 1'
#
loop_
_entity.id
_entity.type
_entity.pdbx_description
1 polymer ?
#
loop_
_entity_poly.entity_id
_entity_poly.type
_entity_poly.pdbx_seq_one_letter_code
_entity_poly.pdbx_strand_id
1 'polypeptide(L)'
;MVQHARLIFYSLLLLVIPCESTLAQKIPVTPIDSLITVGYATGSLKTLSGSVEKITETQMNKDQITNPLEAIRGRVPGLTIQRGSNGPAALDAVRLRGTTSLTSGNDPLIIVDGVFGDLSMLTSIYPTDIESFTILKDASETAQYGSRGASGVIEVTTKKGMSGRTQVAYNGSFGISTVYKNLKMLSGDEYRRVASERGISILDKGNNTDFQKEIEQTGLQQNHHIAFYGGSSESSYRVSLGFMDRQGVILNEDMKNFTSNMNMNQKMFDGFLNCELGMFGSIQKNHNLVDYQKTFYSAATFNPTYPNHKDPVTNSWDGITTASQITNPLAWMEVQDDDATSHISTHARLTFNLLEGLKLNLFGAYTYNIVENSQYLPTSVWANGQAYKGTKKRESLLGNMMLTYKKNWKKHFFDVLALAELQKETYTGYYTTVSNFSTDKFGYNNLQAGALRLWEGTNSYYDQPRLASFMGRFNYTYADRYVLTLNARTDASSKFGANHKWGFFPSASAAWVISEEEFMKQLPMVDNLKFRIGYGLAGNQSGIDSYTTLNLVKPNGVVPVGNSAVVSLGDLRNTNPDLKWEVKHTFNTGIDVALFGNRLLLSANYYNSRTTDMLYLYNVSVPPFTYNTLLANIGSMRNWGTEIAIGITPLKTKDMELNINANITFQRNKLLSLSGMYNGEMLSAPEYKSLAGLDGAGFHGGYNHIVYQMVGQPLGVFYLPHSTGLESD
;
A
#
# COMPACT_ATOMS: atom_id res chain seq x y z
N MET A 1 -4.30 22.78 -36.33
CA MET A 1 -4.12 23.63 -35.12
C MET A 1 -3.32 22.98 -33.99
N VAL A 2 -3.11 21.66 -33.98
CA VAL A 2 -2.35 20.95 -32.94
C VAL A 2 -0.82 20.95 -33.20
N GLN A 3 -0.38 21.13 -34.45
CA GLN A 3 1.06 21.15 -34.78
C GLN A 3 1.77 22.49 -34.48
N HIS A 4 1.06 23.58 -34.39
CA HIS A 4 1.67 24.90 -34.10
C HIS A 4 1.82 25.17 -32.59
N ALA A 5 1.11 24.47 -31.73
CA ALA A 5 1.27 24.56 -30.28
C ALA A 5 2.56 23.87 -29.77
N ARG A 6 3.08 22.88 -30.51
CA ARG A 6 4.32 22.18 -30.14
C ARG A 6 5.59 23.01 -30.37
N LEU A 7 5.59 23.91 -31.37
CA LEU A 7 6.76 24.74 -31.65
C LEU A 7 6.90 25.94 -30.71
N ILE A 8 5.84 26.44 -30.11
CA ILE A 8 5.90 27.56 -29.16
C ILE A 8 6.40 27.11 -27.78
N PHE A 9 6.22 25.84 -27.42
CA PHE A 9 6.72 25.31 -26.14
C PHE A 9 8.24 25.07 -26.15
N TYR A 10 8.86 24.83 -27.29
CA TYR A 10 10.32 24.60 -27.41
C TYR A 10 11.15 25.89 -27.47
N SER A 11 10.54 27.04 -27.76
CA SER A 11 11.25 28.32 -27.85
C SER A 11 11.30 29.14 -26.56
N LEU A 12 10.62 28.70 -25.49
CA LEU A 12 10.65 29.37 -24.17
C LEU A 12 11.65 28.75 -23.16
N LEU A 13 12.44 27.75 -23.57
CA LEU A 13 13.33 27.01 -22.66
C LEU A 13 14.80 27.47 -22.72
N LEU A 14 15.11 28.62 -23.30
CA LEU A 14 16.47 29.19 -23.35
C LEU A 14 16.56 30.58 -22.71
N LEU A 15 15.97 30.72 -21.52
CA LEU A 15 16.34 31.82 -20.62
C LEU A 15 17.32 31.23 -19.58
N VAL A 16 18.61 31.41 -19.85
CA VAL A 16 19.70 31.15 -18.89
C VAL A 16 19.49 32.10 -17.70
N ILE A 17 18.90 31.57 -16.65
CA ILE A 17 18.92 32.20 -15.33
C ILE A 17 20.31 31.91 -14.76
N PRO A 18 21.09 32.90 -14.29
CA PRO A 18 22.35 32.64 -13.61
C PRO A 18 22.08 31.79 -12.38
N CYS A 19 22.66 30.60 -12.34
CA CYS A 19 22.64 29.70 -11.20
C CYS A 19 23.50 30.34 -10.11
N GLU A 20 22.87 31.09 -9.19
CA GLU A 20 23.51 31.39 -7.94
C GLU A 20 23.73 30.05 -7.20
N SER A 21 24.95 29.81 -6.80
CA SER A 21 25.39 28.64 -6.07
C SER A 21 24.45 28.35 -4.88
N THR A 22 23.58 27.36 -5.03
CA THR A 22 22.80 26.84 -3.92
C THR A 22 23.77 26.30 -2.89
N LEU A 23 23.87 27.00 -1.75
CA LEU A 23 24.50 26.52 -0.53
C LEU A 23 24.00 25.09 -0.28
N ALA A 24 24.93 24.14 -0.19
CA ALA A 24 24.64 22.78 0.17
C ALA A 24 23.75 22.76 1.41
N GLN A 25 22.50 22.33 1.22
CA GLN A 25 21.54 22.24 2.31
C GLN A 25 22.07 21.22 3.32
N LYS A 26 22.38 21.66 4.52
CA LYS A 26 22.73 20.78 5.63
C LYS A 26 21.59 19.78 5.81
N ILE A 27 21.88 18.49 5.69
CA ILE A 27 20.94 17.45 6.07
C ILE A 27 20.94 17.38 7.60
N PRO A 28 19.95 17.95 8.30
CA PRO A 28 19.92 17.86 9.75
C PRO A 28 19.52 16.42 10.12
N VAL A 29 20.35 15.76 10.88
CA VAL A 29 19.89 14.64 11.73
C VAL A 29 18.76 15.22 12.58
N THR A 30 17.60 14.58 12.61
CA THR A 30 16.45 15.08 13.39
C THR A 30 16.90 15.19 14.85
N PRO A 31 16.97 16.42 15.44
CA PRO A 31 17.45 16.55 16.80
C PRO A 31 16.55 15.72 17.74
N ILE A 32 17.15 15.07 18.72
CA ILE A 32 16.45 14.20 19.70
C ILE A 32 15.36 14.98 20.46
N ASP A 33 15.54 16.28 20.63
CA ASP A 33 14.56 17.18 21.27
C ASP A 33 13.45 17.67 20.32
N SER A 34 13.45 17.26 19.05
CA SER A 34 12.41 17.67 18.10
C SER A 34 11.04 17.19 18.54
N LEU A 35 10.08 18.11 18.53
CA LEU A 35 8.68 17.77 18.71
C LEU A 35 8.18 17.04 17.46
N ILE A 36 7.58 15.89 17.67
CA ILE A 36 6.93 15.11 16.62
C ILE A 36 5.48 14.84 17.01
N THR A 37 4.62 14.82 16.01
CA THR A 37 3.26 14.32 16.17
C THR A 37 3.30 12.82 15.90
N VAL A 38 2.73 12.05 16.82
CA VAL A 38 2.62 10.61 16.80
C VAL A 38 1.18 10.26 17.07
N GLY A 39 0.46 9.89 16.03
CA GLY A 39 -0.97 9.69 16.15
C GLY A 39 -1.70 10.98 16.55
N TYR A 40 -2.46 10.88 17.61
CA TYR A 40 -3.22 12.01 18.17
C TYR A 40 -2.44 12.85 19.19
N ALA A 41 -1.18 12.51 19.48
CA ALA A 41 -0.38 13.20 20.50
C ALA A 41 0.89 13.83 19.90
N THR A 42 1.38 14.88 20.52
CA THR A 42 2.65 15.53 20.19
C THR A 42 3.61 15.39 21.35
N GLY A 43 4.79 14.87 21.11
CA GLY A 43 5.83 14.68 22.12
C GLY A 43 7.23 14.86 21.53
N SER A 44 8.26 14.86 22.38
CA SER A 44 9.66 14.84 21.96
C SER A 44 10.10 13.40 21.67
N LEU A 45 10.97 13.19 20.69
CA LEU A 45 11.59 11.87 20.44
C LEU A 45 12.30 11.34 21.69
N LYS A 46 12.85 12.23 22.52
CA LYS A 46 13.49 11.91 23.79
C LYS A 46 12.53 11.23 24.79
N THR A 47 11.30 11.72 24.88
CA THR A 47 10.30 11.27 25.85
C THR A 47 9.23 10.34 25.25
N LEU A 48 9.39 9.89 24.02
CA LEU A 48 8.51 8.85 23.44
C LEU A 48 8.89 7.47 23.97
N SER A 49 7.87 6.73 24.42
CA SER A 49 8.02 5.36 24.94
C SER A 49 7.86 4.28 23.86
N GLY A 50 7.31 4.62 22.69
CA GLY A 50 7.12 3.72 21.56
C GLY A 50 8.25 3.76 20.53
N SER A 51 8.26 2.77 19.62
CA SER A 51 9.16 2.70 18.46
C SER A 51 8.54 3.46 17.28
N VAL A 52 9.01 4.68 17.06
CA VAL A 52 8.55 5.60 16.03
C VAL A 52 9.72 6.04 15.18
N GLU A 53 9.55 6.00 13.86
CA GLU A 53 10.53 6.53 12.90
C GLU A 53 9.93 7.72 12.17
N LYS A 54 10.61 8.85 12.19
CA LYS A 54 10.25 10.02 11.40
C LYS A 54 11.30 10.25 10.32
N ILE A 55 10.86 10.26 9.06
CA ILE A 55 11.69 10.55 7.90
C ILE A 55 11.26 11.92 7.36
N THR A 56 12.14 12.89 7.47
CA THR A 56 11.92 14.25 6.96
C THR A 56 12.33 14.35 5.49
N GLU A 57 11.91 15.40 4.80
CA GLU A 57 12.23 15.65 3.38
C GLU A 57 13.74 15.51 3.07
N THR A 58 14.61 15.95 3.97
CA THR A 58 16.07 15.88 3.80
C THR A 58 16.63 14.46 3.88
N GLN A 59 15.91 13.55 4.53
CA GLN A 59 16.27 12.14 4.70
C GLN A 59 15.65 11.23 3.65
N MET A 60 14.67 11.73 2.88
CA MET A 60 14.03 10.99 1.79
C MET A 60 15.00 10.72 0.64
N ASN A 61 14.74 9.66 -0.10
CA ASN A 61 15.38 9.43 -1.39
C ASN A 61 14.99 10.56 -2.35
N LYS A 62 15.95 11.03 -3.15
CA LYS A 62 15.79 12.21 -4.04
C LYS A 62 15.84 11.84 -5.52
N ASP A 63 15.60 10.58 -5.84
CA ASP A 63 15.52 10.11 -7.23
C ASP A 63 14.27 10.65 -7.94
N GLN A 64 14.05 10.23 -9.17
CA GLN A 64 12.77 10.49 -9.85
C GLN A 64 11.65 9.64 -9.22
N ILE A 65 11.13 10.14 -8.11
CA ILE A 65 10.11 9.48 -7.32
C ILE A 65 8.74 9.73 -7.95
N THR A 66 8.06 8.65 -8.29
CA THR A 66 6.69 8.67 -8.82
C THR A 66 5.67 8.22 -7.79
N ASN A 67 6.06 7.30 -6.92
CA ASN A 67 5.26 6.86 -5.79
C ASN A 67 5.90 7.38 -4.49
N PRO A 68 5.17 8.11 -3.63
CA PRO A 68 5.69 8.61 -2.36
C PRO A 68 6.41 7.58 -1.48
N LEU A 69 6.05 6.29 -1.57
CA LEU A 69 6.72 5.21 -0.83
C LEU A 69 8.18 4.99 -1.26
N GLU A 70 8.53 5.31 -2.50
CA GLU A 70 9.91 5.23 -2.98
C GLU A 70 10.83 6.19 -2.20
N ALA A 71 10.28 7.30 -1.69
CA ALA A 71 11.01 8.27 -0.87
C ALA A 71 11.55 7.65 0.44
N ILE A 72 10.88 6.65 0.98
CA ILE A 72 11.25 6.01 2.25
C ILE A 72 11.77 4.58 2.09
N ARG A 73 11.85 4.07 0.85
CA ARG A 73 12.37 2.72 0.58
C ARG A 73 13.81 2.56 1.09
N GLY A 74 14.03 1.53 1.92
CA GLY A 74 15.33 1.25 2.54
C GLY A 74 15.74 2.21 3.66
N ARG A 75 14.88 3.16 4.06
CA ARG A 75 15.16 4.13 5.12
C ARG A 75 14.71 3.70 6.51
N VAL A 76 13.73 2.81 6.59
CA VAL A 76 13.06 2.42 7.84
C VAL A 76 13.29 0.93 8.11
N PRO A 77 13.93 0.57 9.24
CA PRO A 77 14.06 -0.84 9.62
C PRO A 77 12.68 -1.45 9.90
N GLY A 78 12.48 -2.70 9.45
CA GLY A 78 11.21 -3.41 9.57
C GLY A 78 10.16 -3.07 8.52
N LEU A 79 10.39 -2.06 7.68
CA LEU A 79 9.52 -1.68 6.56
C LEU A 79 10.06 -2.30 5.27
N THR A 80 9.25 -3.16 4.65
CA THR A 80 9.53 -3.74 3.33
C THR A 80 8.57 -3.12 2.32
N ILE A 81 9.13 -2.51 1.28
CA ILE A 81 8.38 -1.97 0.15
C ILE A 81 8.83 -2.76 -1.08
N GLN A 82 7.97 -3.65 -1.52
CA GLN A 82 8.19 -4.46 -2.71
C GLN A 82 7.48 -3.80 -3.88
N ARG A 83 8.25 -3.43 -4.90
CA ARG A 83 7.70 -2.79 -6.09
C ARG A 83 6.70 -3.70 -6.76
N GLY A 84 5.56 -3.14 -7.14
CA GLY A 84 4.57 -3.83 -7.95
C GLY A 84 5.14 -4.20 -9.32
N SER A 85 4.69 -5.32 -9.87
CA SER A 85 5.19 -5.85 -11.15
C SER A 85 4.41 -5.35 -12.36
N ASN A 86 3.37 -4.54 -12.17
CA ASN A 86 2.40 -4.21 -13.20
C ASN A 86 2.62 -2.78 -13.77
N GLY A 87 3.85 -2.48 -14.20
CA GLY A 87 4.17 -1.27 -14.94
C GLY A 87 4.25 0.04 -14.15
N PRO A 88 4.15 1.20 -14.85
CA PRO A 88 4.34 2.51 -14.27
C PRO A 88 3.35 2.88 -13.16
N ALA A 89 2.12 2.36 -13.24
CA ALA A 89 1.03 2.63 -12.30
C ALA A 89 0.92 1.61 -11.16
N ALA A 90 1.78 0.57 -11.12
CA ALA A 90 1.70 -0.48 -10.14
C ALA A 90 1.83 0.02 -8.70
N LEU A 91 0.90 -0.38 -7.84
CA LEU A 91 1.00 -0.14 -6.42
C LEU A 91 2.03 -1.08 -5.79
N ASP A 92 2.87 -0.52 -4.92
CA ASP A 92 3.84 -1.31 -4.16
C ASP A 92 3.13 -2.15 -3.09
N ALA A 93 3.64 -3.35 -2.82
CA ALA A 93 3.24 -4.11 -1.65
C ALA A 93 4.07 -3.65 -0.44
N VAL A 94 3.40 -3.21 0.61
CA VAL A 94 4.05 -2.68 1.81
C VAL A 94 3.80 -3.61 2.98
N ARG A 95 4.86 -3.98 3.68
CA ARG A 95 4.77 -4.80 4.89
C ARG A 95 5.60 -4.17 6.00
N LEU A 96 4.99 -4.03 7.16
CA LEU A 96 5.66 -3.55 8.36
C LEU A 96 5.74 -4.68 9.38
N ARG A 97 6.99 -5.15 9.66
CA ARG A 97 7.25 -6.32 10.51
C ARG A 97 6.57 -7.62 10.05
N GLY A 98 6.38 -7.74 8.71
CA GLY A 98 5.88 -8.95 8.05
C GLY A 98 4.37 -9.07 7.94
N THR A 99 3.93 -10.26 7.55
CA THR A 99 2.52 -10.62 7.37
C THR A 99 1.88 -10.90 8.73
N THR A 100 0.73 -10.32 9.00
CA THR A 100 0.03 -10.41 10.29
C THR A 100 -1.26 -11.22 10.24
N SER A 101 -1.80 -11.48 9.05
CA SER A 101 -3.02 -12.27 8.81
C SER A 101 -2.90 -13.06 7.51
N LEU A 102 -3.65 -14.16 7.40
CA LEU A 102 -3.75 -14.99 6.19
C LEU A 102 -4.84 -14.52 5.23
N THR A 103 -5.93 -13.98 5.74
CA THR A 103 -7.12 -13.60 4.97
C THR A 103 -7.39 -12.10 5.00
N SER A 104 -6.96 -11.42 6.05
CA SER A 104 -7.12 -9.99 6.21
C SER A 104 -6.01 -9.20 5.52
N GLY A 105 -6.24 -7.93 5.23
CA GLY A 105 -5.24 -7.02 4.68
C GLY A 105 -4.01 -6.91 5.58
N ASN A 106 -2.84 -6.91 4.97
CA ASN A 106 -1.55 -6.81 5.65
C ASN A 106 -0.84 -5.48 5.39
N ASP A 107 -1.47 -4.60 4.61
CA ASP A 107 -0.92 -3.28 4.34
C ASP A 107 -1.11 -2.35 5.56
N PRO A 108 -0.14 -1.49 5.84
CA PRO A 108 -0.28 -0.51 6.91
C PRO A 108 -1.40 0.48 6.61
N LEU A 109 -2.03 1.01 7.66
CA LEU A 109 -2.94 2.14 7.55
C LEU A 109 -2.17 3.37 7.06
N ILE A 110 -2.68 4.01 6.03
CA ILE A 110 -2.15 5.30 5.54
C ILE A 110 -2.98 6.43 6.13
N ILE A 111 -2.31 7.45 6.65
CA ILE A 111 -2.94 8.65 7.18
C ILE A 111 -2.27 9.86 6.54
N VAL A 112 -3.03 10.71 5.87
CA VAL A 112 -2.53 11.96 5.28
C VAL A 112 -3.19 13.14 5.97
N ASP A 113 -2.44 13.93 6.69
CA ASP A 113 -2.92 15.10 7.46
C ASP A 113 -4.12 14.79 8.38
N GLY A 114 -4.22 13.54 8.84
CA GLY A 114 -5.32 13.03 9.68
C GLY A 114 -6.44 12.32 8.91
N VAL A 115 -6.45 12.34 7.58
CA VAL A 115 -7.39 11.60 6.74
C VAL A 115 -6.95 10.15 6.60
N PHE A 116 -7.84 9.20 6.90
CA PHE A 116 -7.55 7.76 6.80
C PHE A 116 -7.78 7.23 5.39
N GLY A 117 -6.87 6.39 4.93
CA GLY A 117 -6.94 5.75 3.62
C GLY A 117 -6.08 4.49 3.52
N ASP A 118 -5.83 4.10 2.30
CA ASP A 118 -4.98 2.97 1.92
C ASP A 118 -3.81 3.44 1.04
N LEU A 119 -3.01 2.49 0.55
CA LEU A 119 -1.84 2.79 -0.29
C LEU A 119 -2.19 3.58 -1.55
N SER A 120 -3.39 3.41 -2.10
CA SER A 120 -3.82 4.13 -3.31
C SER A 120 -3.97 5.64 -3.07
N MET A 121 -4.29 6.06 -1.82
CA MET A 121 -4.38 7.48 -1.48
C MET A 121 -3.05 8.22 -1.65
N LEU A 122 -1.91 7.53 -1.53
CA LEU A 122 -0.58 8.15 -1.70
C LEU A 122 -0.35 8.64 -3.13
N THR A 123 -0.97 8.02 -4.13
CA THR A 123 -0.85 8.48 -5.53
C THR A 123 -1.51 9.84 -5.78
N SER A 124 -2.32 10.30 -4.82
CA SER A 124 -3.00 11.60 -4.87
C SER A 124 -2.12 12.75 -4.35
N ILE A 125 -0.93 12.46 -3.86
CA ILE A 125 -0.01 13.45 -3.30
C ILE A 125 1.25 13.46 -4.14
N TYR A 126 1.61 14.65 -4.62
CA TYR A 126 2.88 14.79 -5.30
C TYR A 126 4.04 14.63 -4.29
N PRO A 127 5.08 13.82 -4.59
CA PRO A 127 6.14 13.50 -3.62
C PRO A 127 6.81 14.71 -2.97
N THR A 128 7.00 15.81 -3.73
CA THR A 128 7.61 17.04 -3.19
C THR A 128 6.70 17.87 -2.28
N ASP A 129 5.39 17.53 -2.22
CA ASP A 129 4.47 18.13 -1.24
C ASP A 129 4.57 17.48 0.14
N ILE A 130 5.29 16.39 0.26
CA ILE A 130 5.45 15.69 1.53
C ILE A 130 6.54 16.36 2.37
N GLU A 131 6.20 16.71 3.60
CA GLU A 131 7.13 17.22 4.61
C GLU A 131 7.83 16.09 5.35
N SER A 132 7.05 15.09 5.78
CA SER A 132 7.58 13.95 6.54
C SER A 132 6.67 12.72 6.48
N PHE A 133 7.31 11.56 6.67
CA PHE A 133 6.64 10.31 7.02
C PHE A 133 6.92 9.99 8.48
N THR A 134 5.89 9.59 9.23
CA THR A 134 6.00 9.05 10.58
C THR A 134 5.48 7.61 10.56
N ILE A 135 6.34 6.65 10.91
CA ILE A 135 6.04 5.23 10.86
C ILE A 135 5.89 4.69 12.26
N LEU A 136 4.68 4.21 12.59
CA LEU A 136 4.34 3.63 13.89
C LEU A 136 4.40 2.11 13.79
N LYS A 137 5.31 1.50 14.54
CA LYS A 137 5.66 0.08 14.39
C LYS A 137 5.18 -0.81 15.52
N ASP A 138 5.03 -0.29 16.72
CA ASP A 138 4.64 -1.07 17.89
C ASP A 138 3.20 -0.81 18.34
N ALA A 139 2.67 -1.75 19.14
CA ALA A 139 1.28 -1.67 19.58
C ALA A 139 1.03 -0.53 20.57
N SER A 140 2.06 0.00 21.26
CA SER A 140 1.87 1.14 22.16
C SER A 140 1.46 2.42 21.40
N GLU A 141 1.90 2.53 20.15
CA GLU A 141 1.54 3.66 19.29
C GLU A 141 0.42 3.29 18.30
N THR A 142 0.42 2.08 17.73
CA THR A 142 -0.61 1.69 16.77
C THR A 142 -1.97 1.39 17.42
N ALA A 143 -2.02 1.05 18.73
CA ALA A 143 -3.27 0.88 19.48
C ALA A 143 -4.13 2.14 19.50
N GLN A 144 -3.56 3.34 19.28
CA GLN A 144 -4.32 4.57 19.09
C GLN A 144 -5.28 4.48 17.88
N TYR A 145 -4.99 3.62 16.92
CA TYR A 145 -5.81 3.39 15.71
C TYR A 145 -6.62 2.09 15.80
N GLY A 146 -6.52 1.38 16.95
CA GLY A 146 -7.34 0.21 17.28
C GLY A 146 -7.34 -0.86 16.21
N SER A 147 -8.51 -1.13 15.68
CA SER A 147 -8.74 -2.17 14.67
C SER A 147 -8.10 -1.90 13.30
N ARG A 148 -7.58 -0.71 13.07
CA ARG A 148 -6.90 -0.33 11.82
C ARG A 148 -5.38 -0.35 11.93
N GLY A 149 -4.85 -0.45 13.17
CA GLY A 149 -3.42 -0.36 13.46
C GLY A 149 -2.65 -1.68 13.45
N ALA A 150 -3.30 -2.84 13.23
CA ALA A 150 -2.67 -4.15 13.36
C ALA A 150 -1.46 -4.37 12.43
N SER A 151 -1.52 -3.86 11.21
CA SER A 151 -0.44 -3.98 10.22
C SER A 151 0.56 -2.81 10.27
N GLY A 152 0.46 -1.93 11.30
CA GLY A 152 1.23 -0.72 11.45
C GLY A 152 0.57 0.49 10.80
N VAL A 153 1.18 1.67 10.97
CA VAL A 153 0.64 2.94 10.47
C VAL A 153 1.75 3.75 9.82
N ILE A 154 1.46 4.34 8.68
CA ILE A 154 2.29 5.33 7.99
C ILE A 154 1.52 6.64 7.94
N GLU A 155 1.96 7.60 8.73
CA GLU A 155 1.43 8.95 8.72
C GLU A 155 2.24 9.82 7.77
N VAL A 156 1.57 10.52 6.89
CA VAL A 156 2.13 11.46 5.93
C VAL A 156 1.69 12.86 6.32
N THR A 157 2.65 13.72 6.56
CA THR A 157 2.41 15.15 6.77
C THR A 157 2.76 15.90 5.49
N THR A 158 1.82 16.68 4.97
CA THR A 158 2.09 17.54 3.81
C THR A 158 2.66 18.89 4.24
N LYS A 159 3.40 19.52 3.34
CA LYS A 159 3.96 20.86 3.55
C LYS A 159 2.83 21.86 3.73
N LYS A 160 2.97 22.72 4.71
CA LYS A 160 2.02 23.78 5.06
C LYS A 160 2.50 25.15 4.54
N GLY A 161 1.61 26.14 4.57
CA GLY A 161 1.96 27.52 4.36
C GLY A 161 2.85 28.06 5.49
N MET A 162 3.73 29.01 5.16
CA MET A 162 4.58 29.70 6.13
C MET A 162 4.24 31.18 6.18
N SER A 163 4.46 31.80 7.34
CA SER A 163 4.34 33.26 7.45
C SER A 163 5.40 33.96 6.57
N GLY A 164 5.03 35.04 5.92
CA GLY A 164 5.91 35.81 5.04
C GLY A 164 5.25 36.14 3.70
N ARG A 165 6.03 36.79 2.83
CA ARG A 165 5.57 37.12 1.47
C ARG A 165 5.27 35.84 0.69
N THR A 166 4.35 35.94 -0.26
CA THR A 166 4.07 34.87 -1.19
C THR A 166 5.33 34.46 -1.94
N GLN A 167 5.61 33.16 -1.91
CA GLN A 167 6.72 32.52 -2.60
C GLN A 167 6.17 31.53 -3.62
N VAL A 168 6.93 31.34 -4.69
CA VAL A 168 6.65 30.36 -5.73
C VAL A 168 7.83 29.39 -5.80
N ALA A 169 7.54 28.11 -5.74
CA ALA A 169 8.53 27.06 -5.92
C ALA A 169 8.14 26.20 -7.14
N TYR A 170 9.10 25.98 -8.03
CA TYR A 170 8.95 25.06 -9.16
C TYR A 170 10.00 23.96 -9.08
N ASN A 171 9.55 22.73 -9.27
CA ASN A 171 10.38 21.55 -9.39
C ASN A 171 10.05 20.85 -10.71
N GLY A 172 11.07 20.56 -11.51
CA GLY A 172 10.91 19.81 -12.74
C GLY A 172 11.98 18.73 -12.87
N SER A 173 11.62 17.59 -13.46
CA SER A 173 12.56 16.52 -13.77
C SER A 173 12.19 15.82 -15.07
N PHE A 174 13.21 15.35 -15.77
CA PHE A 174 13.09 14.56 -16.99
C PHE A 174 13.95 13.29 -16.85
N GLY A 175 13.46 12.17 -17.33
CA GLY A 175 14.16 10.89 -17.25
C GLY A 175 13.92 10.01 -18.46
N ILE A 176 14.86 9.12 -18.70
CA ILE A 176 14.84 8.10 -19.73
C ILE A 176 15.02 6.75 -19.04
N SER A 177 14.15 5.79 -19.37
CA SER A 177 14.18 4.44 -18.85
C SER A 177 14.36 3.44 -19.99
N THR A 178 15.25 2.45 -19.78
CA THR A 178 15.45 1.35 -20.73
C THR A 178 15.46 0.04 -19.97
N VAL A 179 15.19 -1.06 -20.65
CA VAL A 179 15.30 -2.40 -20.07
C VAL A 179 16.75 -2.65 -19.65
N TYR A 180 16.95 -3.04 -18.40
CA TYR A 180 18.29 -3.27 -17.83
C TYR A 180 18.90 -4.57 -18.32
N LYS A 181 18.08 -5.64 -18.43
CA LYS A 181 18.58 -6.98 -18.79
C LYS A 181 17.45 -7.87 -19.27
N ASN A 182 17.70 -8.60 -20.38
CA ASN A 182 16.85 -9.64 -20.91
C ASN A 182 17.37 -11.02 -20.51
N LEU A 183 16.48 -12.01 -20.55
CA LEU A 183 16.86 -13.41 -20.42
C LEU A 183 17.62 -13.84 -21.67
N LYS A 184 18.69 -14.60 -21.49
CA LYS A 184 19.37 -15.26 -22.63
C LYS A 184 18.53 -16.43 -23.11
N MET A 185 17.91 -16.26 -24.26
CA MET A 185 17.13 -17.30 -24.95
C MET A 185 17.85 -17.66 -26.26
N LEU A 186 17.47 -18.79 -26.84
CA LEU A 186 17.99 -19.20 -28.15
C LEU A 186 17.43 -18.26 -29.23
N SER A 187 18.28 -17.78 -30.11
CA SER A 187 17.85 -17.14 -31.36
C SER A 187 17.19 -18.19 -32.30
N GLY A 188 16.47 -17.72 -33.30
CA GLY A 188 15.85 -18.63 -34.28
C GLY A 188 16.86 -19.61 -34.95
N ASP A 189 18.04 -19.10 -35.27
CA ASP A 189 19.11 -19.93 -35.86
C ASP A 189 19.70 -20.94 -34.88
N GLU A 190 19.91 -20.53 -33.63
CA GLU A 190 20.37 -21.42 -32.55
C GLU A 190 19.30 -22.47 -32.23
N TYR A 191 18.01 -22.08 -32.25
CA TYR A 191 16.89 -22.96 -32.01
C TYR A 191 16.81 -24.07 -33.08
N ARG A 192 16.94 -23.70 -34.38
CA ARG A 192 17.03 -24.66 -35.50
C ARG A 192 18.22 -25.61 -35.34
N ARG A 193 19.40 -25.07 -35.03
CA ARG A 193 20.62 -25.88 -34.86
C ARG A 193 20.46 -26.87 -33.70
N VAL A 194 20.01 -26.43 -32.54
CA VAL A 194 19.82 -27.30 -31.36
C VAL A 194 18.77 -28.37 -31.63
N ALA A 195 17.67 -28.02 -32.31
CA ALA A 195 16.62 -28.97 -32.68
C ALA A 195 17.16 -30.04 -33.62
N SER A 196 17.94 -29.64 -34.63
CA SER A 196 18.59 -30.59 -35.58
C SER A 196 19.59 -31.51 -34.87
N GLU A 197 20.45 -30.98 -34.01
CA GLU A 197 21.44 -31.73 -33.23
C GLU A 197 20.79 -32.77 -32.30
N ARG A 198 19.60 -32.46 -31.79
CA ARG A 198 18.84 -33.37 -30.91
C ARG A 198 17.76 -34.22 -31.60
N GLY A 199 17.65 -34.12 -32.92
CA GLY A 199 16.61 -34.84 -33.68
C GLY A 199 15.17 -34.43 -33.32
N ILE A 200 14.98 -33.21 -32.80
CA ILE A 200 13.65 -32.71 -32.42
C ILE A 200 13.01 -32.02 -33.61
N SER A 201 11.78 -32.48 -33.97
CA SER A 201 10.97 -31.79 -34.98
C SER A 201 10.42 -30.50 -34.41
N ILE A 202 10.63 -29.36 -35.08
CA ILE A 202 10.12 -28.06 -34.73
C ILE A 202 9.21 -27.51 -35.81
N LEU A 203 8.27 -26.64 -35.42
CA LEU A 203 7.53 -25.85 -36.36
C LEU A 203 8.35 -24.60 -36.69
N ASP A 204 9.00 -24.60 -37.86
CA ASP A 204 9.83 -23.51 -38.33
C ASP A 204 9.05 -22.64 -39.34
N LYS A 205 8.96 -21.33 -38.98
CA LYS A 205 8.30 -20.30 -39.81
C LYS A 205 9.31 -19.43 -40.58
N GLY A 206 10.60 -19.76 -40.57
CA GLY A 206 11.64 -19.14 -41.37
C GLY A 206 12.19 -17.80 -40.80
N ASN A 207 11.70 -17.31 -39.69
CA ASN A 207 12.13 -16.03 -39.09
C ASN A 207 13.21 -16.22 -38.01
N ASN A 208 13.75 -15.13 -37.51
CA ASN A 208 14.70 -15.07 -36.39
C ASN A 208 14.35 -13.84 -35.53
N THR A 209 13.32 -13.98 -34.68
CA THR A 209 12.68 -12.91 -33.92
C THR A 209 13.08 -12.98 -32.46
N ASP A 210 13.58 -11.87 -31.93
CA ASP A 210 13.80 -11.67 -30.49
C ASP A 210 12.56 -11.00 -29.89
N PHE A 211 11.60 -11.79 -29.45
CA PHE A 211 10.33 -11.31 -28.94
C PHE A 211 10.45 -10.48 -27.66
N GLN A 212 11.54 -10.62 -26.89
CA GLN A 212 11.76 -9.74 -25.74
C GLN A 212 12.03 -8.31 -26.21
N LYS A 213 12.84 -8.13 -27.28
CA LYS A 213 13.11 -6.80 -27.85
C LYS A 213 11.93 -6.21 -28.60
N GLU A 214 11.12 -7.05 -29.24
CA GLU A 214 9.96 -6.59 -30.01
C GLU A 214 8.89 -5.93 -29.11
N ILE A 215 8.79 -6.30 -27.84
CA ILE A 215 7.84 -5.70 -26.90
C ILE A 215 8.43 -4.52 -26.12
N GLU A 216 9.70 -4.21 -26.27
CA GLU A 216 10.40 -3.17 -25.53
C GLU A 216 10.35 -1.80 -26.21
N GLN A 217 10.39 -0.77 -25.39
CA GLN A 217 10.59 0.62 -25.83
C GLN A 217 11.48 1.40 -24.84
N THR A 218 11.97 2.54 -25.30
CA THR A 218 12.58 3.53 -24.41
C THR A 218 11.48 4.36 -23.76
N GLY A 219 11.31 4.20 -22.45
CA GLY A 219 10.34 4.96 -21.68
C GLY A 219 10.85 6.38 -21.39
N LEU A 220 10.00 7.37 -21.63
CA LEU A 220 10.24 8.77 -21.27
C LEU A 220 9.43 9.12 -20.03
N GLN A 221 10.01 9.96 -19.18
CA GLN A 221 9.36 10.44 -17.98
C GLN A 221 9.59 11.93 -17.81
N GLN A 222 8.53 12.67 -17.51
CA GLN A 222 8.59 14.07 -17.12
C GLN A 222 7.69 14.35 -15.93
N ASN A 223 8.21 15.15 -15.00
CA ASN A 223 7.51 15.56 -13.80
C ASN A 223 7.62 17.07 -13.64
N HIS A 224 6.50 17.72 -13.35
CA HIS A 224 6.41 19.16 -13.13
C HIS A 224 5.58 19.43 -11.88
N HIS A 225 6.09 20.28 -11.01
CA HIS A 225 5.39 20.66 -9.79
C HIS A 225 5.60 22.15 -9.52
N ILE A 226 4.52 22.85 -9.25
CA ILE A 226 4.53 24.26 -8.85
C ILE A 226 3.77 24.44 -7.55
N ALA A 227 4.32 25.24 -6.65
CA ALA A 227 3.68 25.56 -5.38
C ALA A 227 3.74 27.05 -5.08
N PHE A 228 2.63 27.57 -4.59
CA PHE A 228 2.45 28.93 -4.09
C PHE A 228 2.18 28.88 -2.60
N TYR A 229 2.95 29.58 -1.78
CA TYR A 229 2.76 29.58 -0.34
C TYR A 229 3.18 30.93 0.28
N GLY A 230 2.53 31.26 1.37
CA GLY A 230 2.75 32.51 2.07
C GLY A 230 1.81 32.66 3.27
N GLY A 231 1.79 33.86 3.86
CA GLY A 231 0.87 34.15 4.96
C GLY A 231 1.37 35.23 5.90
N SER A 232 0.69 35.32 7.03
CA SER A 232 1.01 36.19 8.16
C SER A 232 1.24 35.36 9.43
N SER A 233 1.35 36.00 10.60
CA SER A 233 1.37 35.32 11.90
C SER A 233 0.08 34.56 12.21
N GLU A 234 -1.03 34.98 11.61
CA GLU A 234 -2.37 34.43 11.92
C GLU A 234 -2.95 33.60 10.79
N SER A 235 -2.49 33.85 9.55
CA SER A 235 -3.01 33.17 8.36
C SER A 235 -1.85 32.60 7.55
N SER A 236 -1.94 31.35 7.12
CA SER A 236 -0.99 30.79 6.16
C SER A 236 -1.71 29.91 5.17
N TYR A 237 -1.17 29.87 3.95
CA TYR A 237 -1.71 29.09 2.87
C TYR A 237 -0.60 28.46 2.02
N ARG A 238 -0.91 27.31 1.44
CA ARG A 238 -0.13 26.65 0.39
C ARG A 238 -1.08 26.03 -0.60
N VAL A 239 -0.80 26.25 -1.88
CA VAL A 239 -1.47 25.60 -3.01
C VAL A 239 -0.41 25.05 -3.93
N SER A 240 -0.53 23.81 -4.34
CA SER A 240 0.38 23.20 -5.28
C SER A 240 -0.35 22.40 -6.35
N LEU A 241 0.26 22.31 -7.52
CA LEU A 241 -0.18 21.53 -8.66
C LEU A 241 0.99 20.70 -9.16
N GLY A 242 0.74 19.43 -9.43
CA GLY A 242 1.70 18.48 -9.92
C GLY A 242 1.21 17.81 -11.20
N PHE A 243 2.12 17.53 -12.11
CA PHE A 243 1.88 16.73 -13.31
C PHE A 243 3.02 15.73 -13.49
N MET A 244 2.66 14.48 -13.71
CA MET A 244 3.58 13.40 -14.05
C MET A 244 3.09 12.74 -15.33
N ASP A 245 4.03 12.50 -16.26
CA ASP A 245 3.81 11.72 -17.47
C ASP A 245 4.95 10.71 -17.58
N ARG A 246 4.62 9.43 -17.60
CA ARG A 246 5.59 8.33 -17.58
C ARG A 246 5.20 7.26 -18.57
N GLN A 247 6.09 7.00 -19.51
CA GLN A 247 6.02 5.84 -20.40
C GLN A 247 6.77 4.67 -19.76
N GLY A 248 6.19 3.47 -19.84
CA GLY A 248 6.85 2.23 -19.47
C GLY A 248 7.94 1.82 -20.45
N VAL A 249 8.71 0.80 -20.08
CA VAL A 249 9.74 0.21 -20.94
C VAL A 249 9.18 -0.89 -21.86
N ILE A 250 7.91 -1.21 -21.70
CA ILE A 250 7.15 -2.10 -22.58
C ILE A 250 6.19 -1.26 -23.41
N LEU A 251 5.94 -1.70 -24.65
CA LEU A 251 5.01 -1.04 -25.55
C LEU A 251 3.62 -0.89 -24.93
N ASN A 252 2.93 0.22 -25.24
CA ASN A 252 1.56 0.53 -24.81
C ASN A 252 1.36 0.66 -23.30
N GLU A 253 2.43 0.98 -22.58
CA GLU A 253 2.40 1.21 -21.14
C GLU A 253 2.65 2.67 -20.84
N ASP A 254 1.68 3.38 -20.26
CA ASP A 254 1.88 4.75 -19.77
C ASP A 254 1.02 5.07 -18.54
N MET A 255 1.44 6.12 -17.83
CA MET A 255 0.73 6.71 -16.71
C MET A 255 0.80 8.22 -16.80
N LYS A 256 -0.35 8.89 -16.71
CA LYS A 256 -0.44 10.34 -16.55
C LYS A 256 -1.17 10.65 -15.27
N ASN A 257 -0.57 11.46 -14.42
CA ASN A 257 -1.14 11.83 -13.13
C ASN A 257 -1.08 13.36 -12.94
N PHE A 258 -2.23 13.94 -12.72
CA PHE A 258 -2.38 15.34 -12.31
C PHE A 258 -2.79 15.36 -10.83
N THR A 259 -2.05 16.11 -10.01
CA THR A 259 -2.30 16.24 -8.57
C THR A 259 -2.53 17.67 -8.16
N SER A 260 -3.32 17.89 -7.13
CA SER A 260 -3.47 19.19 -6.47
C SER A 260 -3.47 19.03 -4.96
N ASN A 261 -2.84 19.97 -4.26
CA ASN A 261 -2.86 20.03 -2.80
C ASN A 261 -3.07 21.48 -2.35
N MET A 262 -3.95 21.68 -1.40
CA MET A 262 -4.26 22.97 -0.80
C MET A 262 -4.32 22.82 0.73
N ASN A 263 -3.61 23.69 1.43
CA ASN A 263 -3.65 23.81 2.89
C ASN A 263 -3.82 25.28 3.26
N MET A 264 -4.73 25.54 4.17
CA MET A 264 -4.98 26.86 4.74
C MET A 264 -5.10 26.74 6.26
N ASN A 265 -4.44 27.63 6.97
CA ASN A 265 -4.53 27.75 8.41
C ASN A 265 -4.88 29.18 8.79
N GLN A 266 -5.86 29.36 9.68
CA GLN A 266 -6.31 30.64 10.15
C GLN A 266 -6.49 30.62 11.67
N LYS A 267 -5.79 31.49 12.39
CA LYS A 267 -6.00 31.76 13.80
C LYS A 267 -7.00 32.88 13.94
N MET A 268 -7.92 32.74 14.87
CA MET A 268 -9.01 33.69 15.13
C MET A 268 -9.17 33.91 16.63
N PHE A 269 -9.71 35.07 17.02
CA PHE A 269 -10.02 35.42 18.42
C PHE A 269 -8.78 35.31 19.32
N ASP A 270 -7.69 35.99 18.92
CA ASP A 270 -6.40 36.00 19.67
C ASP A 270 -5.84 34.59 19.93
N GLY A 271 -6.08 33.66 18.97
CA GLY A 271 -5.61 32.31 19.08
C GLY A 271 -6.53 31.35 19.87
N PHE A 272 -7.69 31.82 20.33
CA PHE A 272 -8.69 30.92 20.92
C PHE A 272 -9.15 29.84 19.98
N LEU A 273 -9.36 30.18 18.70
CA LEU A 273 -9.73 29.22 17.63
C LEU A 273 -8.65 29.18 16.54
N ASN A 274 -8.17 27.99 16.25
CA ASN A 274 -7.37 27.70 15.06
C ASN A 274 -8.18 26.83 14.09
N CYS A 275 -8.35 27.32 12.86
CA CYS A 275 -9.06 26.63 11.76
C CYS A 275 -8.04 26.18 10.72
N GLU A 276 -7.95 24.88 10.46
CA GLU A 276 -7.14 24.27 9.42
C GLU A 276 -8.08 23.64 8.38
N LEU A 277 -7.93 24.03 7.13
CA LEU A 277 -8.63 23.45 5.98
C LEU A 277 -7.60 22.83 5.04
N GLY A 278 -7.85 21.62 4.60
CA GLY A 278 -7.00 20.95 3.64
C GLY A 278 -7.81 20.23 2.57
N MET A 279 -7.22 20.15 1.38
CA MET A 279 -7.72 19.40 0.26
C MET A 279 -6.55 18.82 -0.54
N PHE A 280 -6.63 17.58 -0.92
CA PHE A 280 -5.71 16.98 -1.89
C PHE A 280 -6.48 16.05 -2.82
N GLY A 281 -5.98 15.91 -4.03
CA GLY A 281 -6.62 15.03 -5.00
C GLY A 281 -5.78 14.82 -6.26
N SER A 282 -6.21 13.86 -7.06
CA SER A 282 -5.58 13.49 -8.32
C SER A 282 -6.56 13.01 -9.37
N ILE A 283 -6.15 13.14 -10.61
CA ILE A 283 -6.73 12.45 -11.76
C ILE A 283 -5.59 11.69 -12.43
N GLN A 284 -5.64 10.36 -12.36
CA GLN A 284 -4.65 9.47 -12.94
C GLN A 284 -5.28 8.67 -14.08
N LYS A 285 -4.58 8.57 -15.20
CA LYS A 285 -4.94 7.72 -16.35
C LYS A 285 -3.78 6.80 -16.66
N ASN A 286 -4.08 5.53 -16.85
CA ASN A 286 -3.09 4.50 -17.13
C ASN A 286 -3.52 3.72 -18.37
N HIS A 287 -2.53 3.36 -19.20
CA HIS A 287 -2.61 2.23 -20.10
C HIS A 287 -1.79 1.09 -19.49
N ASN A 288 -2.40 -0.06 -19.31
CA ASN A 288 -1.79 -1.22 -18.64
C ASN A 288 -1.61 -2.37 -19.62
N LEU A 289 -0.66 -3.25 -19.32
CA LEU A 289 -0.65 -4.59 -19.90
C LEU A 289 -1.65 -5.49 -19.17
N VAL A 290 -2.45 -6.22 -19.91
CA VAL A 290 -3.52 -7.08 -19.35
C VAL A 290 -2.96 -8.17 -18.44
N ASP A 291 -1.87 -8.78 -18.81
CA ASP A 291 -1.22 -9.85 -18.04
C ASP A 291 0.30 -9.77 -18.18
N TYR A 292 0.94 -9.12 -17.22
CA TYR A 292 2.39 -8.95 -17.20
C TYR A 292 3.14 -10.28 -17.21
N GLN A 293 2.73 -11.21 -16.36
CA GLN A 293 3.43 -12.49 -16.22
C GLN A 293 3.37 -13.28 -17.52
N LYS A 294 2.20 -13.38 -18.14
CA LYS A 294 2.05 -14.05 -19.41
C LYS A 294 2.78 -13.35 -20.54
N THR A 295 2.74 -12.03 -20.59
CA THR A 295 3.45 -11.25 -21.61
C THR A 295 4.95 -11.51 -21.57
N PHE A 296 5.60 -11.38 -20.39
CA PHE A 296 7.02 -11.64 -20.27
C PHE A 296 7.39 -13.10 -20.44
N TYR A 297 6.60 -14.01 -19.90
CA TYR A 297 6.80 -15.45 -20.08
C TYR A 297 6.70 -15.82 -21.57
N SER A 298 5.67 -15.33 -22.27
CA SER A 298 5.50 -15.55 -23.71
C SER A 298 6.68 -14.97 -24.49
N ALA A 299 7.10 -13.73 -24.20
CA ALA A 299 8.22 -13.10 -24.89
C ALA A 299 9.54 -13.89 -24.74
N ALA A 300 9.74 -14.55 -23.59
CA ALA A 300 10.91 -15.38 -23.36
C ALA A 300 10.81 -16.78 -23.98
N THR A 301 9.60 -17.36 -24.07
CA THR A 301 9.42 -18.78 -24.43
C THR A 301 8.79 -19.01 -25.79
N PHE A 302 8.27 -17.97 -26.43
CA PHE A 302 7.66 -18.08 -27.75
C PHE A 302 8.69 -18.50 -28.79
N ASN A 303 8.24 -19.30 -29.81
CA ASN A 303 9.11 -19.83 -30.80
C ASN A 303 9.79 -18.74 -31.66
N PRO A 304 11.12 -18.57 -31.57
CA PRO A 304 11.82 -17.46 -32.23
C PRO A 304 11.86 -17.55 -33.75
N THR A 305 11.34 -18.65 -34.35
CA THR A 305 11.22 -18.78 -35.81
C THR A 305 9.95 -18.16 -36.38
N TYR A 306 9.06 -17.66 -35.50
CA TYR A 306 7.83 -17.00 -35.92
C TYR A 306 8.05 -15.55 -36.32
N PRO A 307 7.18 -14.99 -37.20
CA PRO A 307 7.26 -13.61 -37.64
C PRO A 307 6.82 -12.65 -36.50
N ASN A 308 7.34 -11.40 -36.55
CA ASN A 308 6.94 -10.32 -35.68
C ASN A 308 5.75 -9.49 -36.24
N HIS A 309 5.00 -10.06 -37.18
CA HIS A 309 3.84 -9.42 -37.82
C HIS A 309 2.72 -10.44 -38.01
N LYS A 310 1.50 -9.93 -38.17
CA LYS A 310 0.32 -10.74 -38.47
C LYS A 310 0.40 -11.37 -39.89
N ASP A 311 -0.28 -12.46 -40.04
CA ASP A 311 -0.56 -13.03 -41.37
C ASP A 311 -1.31 -11.97 -42.19
N PRO A 312 -0.79 -11.61 -43.40
CA PRO A 312 -1.37 -10.53 -44.20
C PRO A 312 -2.73 -10.85 -44.80
N VAL A 313 -3.10 -12.15 -44.86
CA VAL A 313 -4.36 -12.62 -45.45
C VAL A 313 -5.45 -12.70 -44.36
N THR A 314 -5.13 -13.32 -43.23
CA THR A 314 -6.08 -13.57 -42.16
C THR A 314 -6.12 -12.47 -41.13
N ASN A 315 -5.14 -11.57 -41.11
CA ASN A 315 -4.93 -10.50 -40.10
C ASN A 315 -4.87 -11.06 -38.68
N SER A 316 -4.43 -12.30 -38.51
CA SER A 316 -4.30 -12.97 -37.22
C SER A 316 -2.84 -13.17 -36.83
N TRP A 317 -2.59 -13.25 -35.51
CA TRP A 317 -1.28 -13.59 -34.96
C TRP A 317 -1.08 -15.12 -35.00
N ASP A 318 0.12 -15.56 -35.36
CA ASP A 318 0.57 -16.92 -35.08
C ASP A 318 0.61 -17.20 -33.56
N GLY A 319 0.34 -18.42 -33.14
CA GLY A 319 0.38 -18.83 -31.72
C GLY A 319 -0.91 -18.58 -30.94
N ILE A 320 -2.01 -18.23 -31.62
CA ILE A 320 -3.35 -18.20 -31.01
C ILE A 320 -4.02 -19.52 -31.39
N THR A 321 -4.01 -20.48 -30.46
CA THR A 321 -4.54 -21.82 -30.70
C THR A 321 -6.03 -21.96 -30.37
N THR A 322 -6.49 -21.21 -29.39
CA THR A 322 -7.90 -21.09 -28.96
C THR A 322 -8.20 -19.69 -28.48
N ALA A 323 -9.48 -19.35 -28.35
CA ALA A 323 -9.92 -18.08 -27.78
C ALA A 323 -9.43 -17.82 -26.34
N SER A 324 -8.93 -18.83 -25.63
CA SER A 324 -8.44 -18.74 -24.25
C SER A 324 -6.91 -18.87 -24.11
N GLN A 325 -6.19 -19.11 -25.21
CA GLN A 325 -4.74 -19.36 -25.17
C GLN A 325 -4.01 -18.43 -26.15
N ILE A 326 -3.67 -17.27 -25.65
CA ILE A 326 -2.83 -16.31 -26.37
C ILE A 326 -1.39 -16.58 -25.94
N THR A 327 -0.54 -17.03 -26.86
CA THR A 327 0.87 -17.33 -26.60
C THR A 327 1.82 -16.33 -27.26
N ASN A 328 1.38 -15.64 -28.32
CA ASN A 328 2.19 -14.64 -29.00
C ASN A 328 2.27 -13.35 -28.17
N PRO A 329 3.48 -12.90 -27.75
CA PRO A 329 3.62 -11.70 -26.92
C PRO A 329 3.18 -10.42 -27.62
N LEU A 330 3.30 -10.32 -28.94
CA LEU A 330 2.88 -9.14 -29.70
C LEU A 330 1.35 -9.03 -29.81
N ALA A 331 0.64 -10.16 -29.73
CA ALA A 331 -0.82 -10.14 -29.65
C ALA A 331 -1.31 -9.44 -28.38
N TRP A 332 -0.63 -9.63 -27.24
CA TRP A 332 -0.94 -8.93 -26.02
C TRP A 332 -0.79 -7.39 -26.13
N MET A 333 0.09 -6.92 -27.00
CA MET A 333 0.27 -5.48 -27.25
C MET A 333 -0.91 -4.82 -27.96
N GLU A 334 -1.84 -5.60 -28.55
CA GLU A 334 -3.06 -5.04 -29.18
C GLU A 334 -4.22 -4.88 -28.20
N VAL A 335 -4.14 -5.50 -27.03
CA VAL A 335 -5.18 -5.41 -26.03
C VAL A 335 -5.16 -4.02 -25.41
N GLN A 336 -6.33 -3.39 -25.34
CA GLN A 336 -6.53 -2.13 -24.65
C GLN A 336 -6.93 -2.42 -23.19
N ASP A 337 -6.23 -1.85 -22.23
CA ASP A 337 -6.55 -1.94 -20.80
C ASP A 337 -6.30 -0.60 -20.12
N ASP A 338 -7.36 0.17 -20.00
CA ASP A 338 -7.34 1.55 -19.58
C ASP A 338 -8.01 1.74 -18.22
N ASP A 339 -7.29 2.36 -17.31
CA ASP A 339 -7.79 2.76 -16.02
C ASP A 339 -7.79 4.28 -15.86
N ALA A 340 -8.89 4.83 -15.35
CA ALA A 340 -8.97 6.21 -14.91
C ALA A 340 -9.35 6.26 -13.43
N THR A 341 -8.48 6.83 -12.60
CA THR A 341 -8.72 7.02 -11.17
C THR A 341 -8.86 8.50 -10.85
N SER A 342 -9.97 8.90 -10.25
CA SER A 342 -10.15 10.23 -9.71
C SER A 342 -10.30 10.16 -8.19
N HIS A 343 -9.46 10.89 -7.49
CA HIS A 343 -9.44 10.94 -6.03
C HIS A 343 -9.53 12.38 -5.55
N ILE A 344 -10.36 12.64 -4.54
CA ILE A 344 -10.40 13.91 -3.81
C ILE A 344 -10.63 13.64 -2.33
N SER A 345 -9.81 14.26 -1.49
CA SER A 345 -9.97 14.28 -0.04
C SER A 345 -9.99 15.71 0.46
N THR A 346 -10.96 16.02 1.30
CA THR A 346 -11.07 17.32 1.99
C THR A 346 -11.16 17.09 3.49
N HIS A 347 -10.56 17.98 4.27
CA HIS A 347 -10.65 17.93 5.72
C HIS A 347 -10.70 19.32 6.33
N ALA A 348 -11.32 19.38 7.51
CA ALA A 348 -11.32 20.55 8.36
C ALA A 348 -10.96 20.16 9.80
N ARG A 349 -10.12 20.95 10.44
CA ARG A 349 -9.78 20.84 11.87
C ARG A 349 -10.01 22.17 12.57
N LEU A 350 -10.82 22.15 13.62
CA LEU A 350 -11.07 23.28 14.50
C LEU A 350 -10.45 22.99 15.85
N THR A 351 -9.46 23.78 16.25
CA THR A 351 -8.80 23.64 17.55
C THR A 351 -9.18 24.82 18.42
N PHE A 352 -9.91 24.54 19.49
CA PHE A 352 -10.29 25.51 20.52
C PHE A 352 -9.31 25.43 21.68
N ASN A 353 -8.60 26.49 21.98
CA ASN A 353 -7.77 26.64 23.18
C ASN A 353 -8.65 27.12 24.34
N LEU A 354 -9.27 26.17 25.07
CA LEU A 354 -10.29 26.47 26.08
C LEU A 354 -9.69 27.11 27.32
N LEU A 355 -8.59 26.55 27.79
CA LEU A 355 -7.82 27.01 28.93
C LEU A 355 -6.34 26.70 28.70
N GLU A 356 -5.44 27.22 29.55
CA GLU A 356 -4.02 26.84 29.51
C GLU A 356 -3.87 25.31 29.65
N GLY A 357 -3.30 24.68 28.61
CA GLY A 357 -3.12 23.24 28.53
C GLY A 357 -4.36 22.46 28.11
N LEU A 358 -5.57 23.02 28.09
CA LEU A 358 -6.80 22.32 27.68
C LEU A 358 -7.24 22.74 26.30
N LYS A 359 -7.28 21.75 25.37
CA LYS A 359 -7.67 21.96 23.98
C LYS A 359 -8.78 20.99 23.57
N LEU A 360 -9.74 21.52 22.82
CA LEU A 360 -10.75 20.71 22.12
C LEU A 360 -10.45 20.77 20.62
N ASN A 361 -10.29 19.61 19.98
CA ASN A 361 -10.15 19.49 18.54
C ASN A 361 -11.40 18.82 17.97
N LEU A 362 -11.97 19.43 16.94
CA LEU A 362 -13.01 18.83 16.10
C LEU A 362 -12.39 18.61 14.72
N PHE A 363 -12.46 17.39 14.21
CA PHE A 363 -11.95 17.04 12.90
C PHE A 363 -13.03 16.38 12.08
N GLY A 364 -13.14 16.77 10.81
CA GLY A 364 -14.01 16.14 9.83
C GLY A 364 -13.26 15.96 8.52
N ALA A 365 -13.47 14.82 7.85
CA ALA A 365 -12.89 14.55 6.55
C ALA A 365 -13.88 13.81 5.64
N TYR A 366 -13.86 14.16 4.36
CA TYR A 366 -14.58 13.48 3.31
C TYR A 366 -13.61 13.06 2.20
N THR A 367 -13.68 11.80 1.79
CA THR A 367 -12.88 11.25 0.69
C THR A 367 -13.82 10.64 -0.34
N TYR A 368 -13.58 10.98 -1.60
CA TYR A 368 -14.22 10.39 -2.76
C TYR A 368 -13.16 9.80 -3.69
N ASN A 369 -13.31 8.54 -4.04
CA ASN A 369 -12.45 7.84 -4.98
C ASN A 369 -13.31 7.06 -5.97
N ILE A 370 -13.05 7.22 -7.26
CA ILE A 370 -13.66 6.45 -8.34
C ILE A 370 -12.58 5.91 -9.26
N VAL A 371 -12.69 4.62 -9.57
CA VAL A 371 -11.85 3.93 -10.55
C VAL A 371 -12.75 3.46 -11.66
N GLU A 372 -12.44 3.86 -12.88
CA GLU A 372 -13.09 3.43 -14.11
C GLU A 372 -12.13 2.51 -14.85
N ASN A 373 -12.55 1.25 -15.07
CA ASN A 373 -11.77 0.27 -15.80
C ASN A 373 -12.42 0.01 -17.16
N SER A 374 -11.63 -0.02 -18.22
CA SER A 374 -12.09 -0.27 -19.57
C SER A 374 -11.10 -1.18 -20.29
N GLN A 375 -11.57 -2.31 -20.81
CA GLN A 375 -10.71 -3.29 -21.49
C GLN A 375 -11.34 -3.71 -22.82
N TYR A 376 -10.52 -3.92 -23.83
CA TYR A 376 -10.92 -4.48 -25.10
C TYR A 376 -9.89 -5.48 -25.63
N LEU A 377 -10.34 -6.69 -25.85
CA LEU A 377 -9.60 -7.74 -26.55
C LEU A 377 -10.10 -7.78 -28.00
N PRO A 378 -9.27 -7.37 -28.98
CA PRO A 378 -9.69 -7.33 -30.37
C PRO A 378 -9.87 -8.74 -30.97
N THR A 379 -10.60 -8.83 -32.07
CA THR A 379 -10.89 -10.10 -32.76
C THR A 379 -9.64 -10.80 -33.30
N SER A 380 -8.57 -10.05 -33.54
CA SER A 380 -7.25 -10.58 -33.91
C SER A 380 -6.54 -11.32 -32.76
N VAL A 381 -6.94 -11.06 -31.51
CA VAL A 381 -6.34 -11.63 -30.29
C VAL A 381 -7.29 -12.62 -29.62
N TRP A 382 -8.58 -12.30 -29.63
CA TRP A 382 -9.64 -13.12 -29.03
C TRP A 382 -10.73 -13.36 -30.04
N ALA A 383 -10.92 -14.63 -30.49
CA ALA A 383 -11.73 -14.99 -31.66
C ALA A 383 -13.13 -14.34 -31.74
N ASN A 384 -13.70 -13.96 -30.60
CA ASN A 384 -15.02 -13.35 -30.55
C ASN A 384 -14.96 -11.86 -30.17
N GLY A 385 -13.79 -11.26 -30.00
CA GLY A 385 -13.62 -9.94 -29.41
C GLY A 385 -14.34 -9.82 -28.06
N GLN A 386 -13.81 -9.09 -27.11
CA GLN A 386 -14.45 -8.89 -25.80
C GLN A 386 -14.20 -7.49 -25.29
N ALA A 387 -15.23 -6.85 -24.80
CA ALA A 387 -15.16 -5.57 -24.11
C ALA A 387 -15.61 -5.71 -22.65
N TYR A 388 -14.90 -5.04 -21.75
CA TYR A 388 -15.26 -4.88 -20.35
C TYR A 388 -15.31 -3.40 -20.01
N LYS A 389 -16.32 -2.98 -19.26
CA LYS A 389 -16.35 -1.67 -18.58
C LYS A 389 -16.87 -1.85 -17.17
N GLY A 390 -16.23 -1.18 -16.23
CA GLY A 390 -16.65 -1.20 -14.84
C GLY A 390 -16.26 0.06 -14.09
N THR A 391 -16.95 0.33 -13.02
CA THR A 391 -16.63 1.39 -12.06
C THR A 391 -16.58 0.84 -10.66
N LYS A 392 -15.64 1.35 -9.86
CA LYS A 392 -15.55 1.11 -8.42
C LYS A 392 -15.48 2.48 -7.74
N LYS A 393 -16.45 2.78 -6.90
CA LYS A 393 -16.56 4.03 -6.18
C LYS A 393 -16.45 3.77 -4.68
N ARG A 394 -15.65 4.58 -3.99
CA ARG A 394 -15.53 4.59 -2.53
C ARG A 394 -15.75 6.01 -2.03
N GLU A 395 -16.64 6.16 -1.06
CA GLU A 395 -16.84 7.37 -0.28
C GLU A 395 -16.51 7.07 1.18
N SER A 396 -15.77 7.94 1.84
CA SER A 396 -15.46 7.84 3.27
C SER A 396 -15.79 9.15 3.97
N LEU A 397 -16.57 9.08 5.03
CA LEU A 397 -16.85 10.19 5.94
C LEU A 397 -16.27 9.84 7.30
N LEU A 398 -15.36 10.68 7.79
CA LEU A 398 -14.71 10.56 9.09
C LEU A 398 -15.01 11.82 9.91
N GLY A 399 -15.35 11.62 11.18
CA GLY A 399 -15.49 12.70 12.14
C GLY A 399 -14.92 12.28 13.48
N ASN A 400 -14.14 13.15 14.13
CA ASN A 400 -13.69 12.91 15.49
C ASN A 400 -13.72 14.17 16.36
N MET A 401 -13.87 13.96 17.64
CA MET A 401 -13.78 14.96 18.71
C MET A 401 -12.71 14.51 19.70
N MET A 402 -11.74 15.36 19.95
CA MET A 402 -10.60 15.07 20.82
C MET A 402 -10.40 16.16 21.86
N LEU A 403 -10.43 15.79 23.12
CA LEU A 403 -10.11 16.65 24.25
C LEU A 403 -8.72 16.30 24.77
N THR A 404 -7.82 17.28 24.84
CA THR A 404 -6.43 17.10 25.33
C THR A 404 -6.16 18.04 26.46
N TYR A 405 -5.58 17.53 27.55
CA TYR A 405 -5.11 18.32 28.67
C TYR A 405 -3.65 18.06 28.96
N LYS A 406 -2.81 19.11 28.91
CA LYS A 406 -1.37 19.09 29.22
C LYS A 406 -1.06 19.98 30.39
N LYS A 407 -0.33 19.44 31.37
CA LYS A 407 0.06 20.18 32.57
C LYS A 407 1.49 19.85 32.95
N ASN A 408 2.29 20.92 33.11
CA ASN A 408 3.59 20.86 33.76
C ASN A 408 3.42 21.25 35.22
N TRP A 409 3.90 20.39 36.13
CA TRP A 409 3.92 20.68 37.57
C TRP A 409 5.28 20.27 38.16
N LYS A 410 6.17 21.23 38.31
CA LYS A 410 7.56 21.01 38.74
C LYS A 410 8.29 20.02 37.80
N LYS A 411 8.61 18.81 38.32
CA LYS A 411 9.24 17.72 37.56
C LYS A 411 8.23 16.75 36.92
N HIS A 412 6.94 17.02 37.05
CA HIS A 412 5.88 16.17 36.55
C HIS A 412 5.25 16.79 35.29
N PHE A 413 5.17 16.00 34.23
CA PHE A 413 4.43 16.36 33.03
C PHE A 413 3.32 15.34 32.81
N PHE A 414 2.11 15.83 32.62
CA PHE A 414 0.90 15.04 32.31
C PHE A 414 0.36 15.44 30.96
N ASP A 415 0.04 14.44 30.13
CA ASP A 415 -0.68 14.60 28.85
C ASP A 415 -1.82 13.59 28.82
N VAL A 416 -3.05 14.06 28.92
CA VAL A 416 -4.27 13.23 28.94
C VAL A 416 -5.10 13.57 27.72
N LEU A 417 -5.59 12.53 27.05
CA LEU A 417 -6.38 12.66 25.84
C LEU A 417 -7.60 11.76 25.92
N ALA A 418 -8.77 12.29 25.52
CA ALA A 418 -9.99 11.54 25.27
C ALA A 418 -10.46 11.79 23.84
N LEU A 419 -10.80 10.72 23.11
CA LEU A 419 -11.23 10.76 21.71
C LEU A 419 -12.55 10.00 21.53
N ALA A 420 -13.46 10.58 20.75
CA ALA A 420 -14.60 9.90 20.14
C ALA A 420 -14.51 10.06 18.62
N GLU A 421 -14.67 8.97 17.88
CA GLU A 421 -14.50 8.93 16.42
C GLU A 421 -15.58 8.09 15.76
N LEU A 422 -16.09 8.57 14.64
CA LEU A 422 -17.07 7.89 13.79
C LEU A 422 -16.55 7.86 12.35
N GLN A 423 -16.66 6.70 11.71
CA GLN A 423 -16.35 6.52 10.30
C GLN A 423 -17.49 5.76 9.60
N LYS A 424 -17.83 6.24 8.41
CA LYS A 424 -18.74 5.59 7.49
C LYS A 424 -18.06 5.50 6.14
N GLU A 425 -18.01 4.29 5.58
CA GLU A 425 -17.57 4.09 4.21
C GLU A 425 -18.73 3.59 3.36
N THR A 426 -18.72 3.93 2.08
CA THR A 426 -19.70 3.45 1.11
C THR A 426 -18.95 2.99 -0.11
N TYR A 427 -19.14 1.74 -0.49
CA TYR A 427 -18.57 1.12 -1.68
C TYR A 427 -19.72 0.81 -2.64
N THR A 428 -19.60 1.31 -3.86
CA THR A 428 -20.53 1.02 -4.94
C THR A 428 -19.78 0.73 -6.21
N GLY A 429 -20.36 -0.05 -7.08
CA GLY A 429 -19.75 -0.30 -8.37
C GLY A 429 -20.68 -1.10 -9.26
N TYR A 430 -20.33 -1.13 -10.52
CA TYR A 430 -20.94 -1.99 -11.51
C TYR A 430 -19.92 -2.37 -12.56
N TYR A 431 -20.17 -3.47 -13.25
CA TYR A 431 -19.42 -3.84 -14.45
C TYR A 431 -20.28 -4.54 -15.46
N THR A 432 -19.83 -4.51 -16.71
CA THR A 432 -20.42 -5.29 -17.79
C THR A 432 -19.33 -5.81 -18.73
N THR A 433 -19.49 -7.05 -19.15
CA THR A 433 -18.68 -7.72 -20.15
C THR A 433 -19.54 -8.09 -21.33
N VAL A 434 -19.08 -7.78 -22.53
CA VAL A 434 -19.78 -8.05 -23.79
C VAL A 434 -18.78 -8.66 -24.74
N SER A 435 -19.18 -9.67 -25.50
CA SER A 435 -18.35 -10.34 -26.51
C SER A 435 -19.07 -10.53 -27.84
N ASN A 436 -18.39 -11.14 -28.78
CA ASN A 436 -18.89 -11.41 -30.12
C ASN A 436 -19.10 -10.14 -30.95
N PHE A 437 -17.98 -9.40 -31.12
CA PHE A 437 -17.94 -8.17 -31.91
C PHE A 437 -17.71 -8.54 -33.41
N SER A 438 -18.44 -7.86 -34.29
CA SER A 438 -18.25 -7.96 -35.76
C SER A 438 -17.15 -7.02 -36.28
N THR A 439 -16.66 -6.09 -35.46
CA THR A 439 -15.63 -5.10 -35.80
C THR A 439 -14.93 -4.59 -34.58
N ASP A 440 -13.62 -4.37 -34.66
CA ASP A 440 -12.78 -3.82 -33.59
C ASP A 440 -12.77 -2.27 -33.54
N LYS A 441 -13.44 -1.60 -34.49
CA LYS A 441 -13.36 -0.13 -34.66
C LYS A 441 -13.83 0.68 -33.45
N PHE A 442 -14.72 0.12 -32.64
CA PHE A 442 -15.29 0.83 -31.50
C PHE A 442 -14.54 0.52 -30.19
N GLY A 443 -13.76 -0.56 -30.13
CA GLY A 443 -13.14 -1.02 -28.91
C GLY A 443 -14.18 -1.17 -27.78
N TYR A 444 -13.83 -0.75 -26.57
CA TYR A 444 -14.75 -0.71 -25.43
C TYR A 444 -15.73 0.48 -25.45
N ASN A 445 -15.66 1.39 -26.44
CA ASN A 445 -16.47 2.62 -26.45
C ASN A 445 -17.91 2.40 -26.92
N ASN A 446 -18.19 1.24 -27.55
CA ASN A 446 -19.57 0.87 -27.93
C ASN A 446 -19.86 -0.60 -27.56
N LEU A 447 -20.33 -0.83 -26.34
CA LEU A 447 -20.69 -2.17 -25.87
C LEU A 447 -21.88 -2.76 -26.61
N GLN A 448 -22.71 -1.94 -27.26
CA GLN A 448 -23.85 -2.42 -28.04
C GLN A 448 -23.44 -3.15 -29.31
N ALA A 449 -22.22 -2.91 -29.80
CA ALA A 449 -21.67 -3.58 -30.99
C ALA A 449 -21.34 -5.06 -30.77
N GLY A 450 -21.23 -5.52 -29.52
CA GLY A 450 -21.08 -6.93 -29.18
C GLY A 450 -22.43 -7.64 -29.06
N ALA A 451 -22.56 -8.81 -29.67
CA ALA A 451 -23.82 -9.53 -29.73
C ALA A 451 -24.12 -10.42 -28.52
N LEU A 452 -23.07 -10.85 -27.79
CA LEU A 452 -23.21 -11.78 -26.66
C LEU A 452 -23.04 -11.07 -25.32
N ARG A 453 -24.07 -11.14 -24.49
CA ARG A 453 -24.08 -10.69 -23.10
C ARG A 453 -24.48 -11.87 -22.23
N LEU A 454 -23.50 -12.41 -21.51
CA LEU A 454 -23.78 -13.45 -20.54
C LEU A 454 -24.45 -12.83 -19.30
N TRP A 455 -25.30 -13.60 -18.65
CA TRP A 455 -26.00 -13.16 -17.46
C TRP A 455 -25.03 -12.77 -16.33
N GLU A 456 -23.96 -13.57 -16.11
CA GLU A 456 -22.90 -13.27 -15.13
C GLU A 456 -22.00 -12.10 -15.56
N GLY A 457 -22.03 -11.71 -16.83
CA GLY A 457 -21.23 -10.63 -17.39
C GLY A 457 -21.63 -9.23 -16.91
N THR A 458 -22.74 -9.10 -16.20
CA THR A 458 -23.20 -7.80 -15.65
C THR A 458 -23.53 -7.93 -14.18
N ASN A 459 -22.94 -7.05 -13.35
CA ASN A 459 -23.22 -7.03 -11.92
C ASN A 459 -23.08 -5.60 -11.36
N SER A 460 -23.73 -5.37 -10.21
CA SER A 460 -23.56 -4.17 -9.40
C SER A 460 -23.58 -4.52 -7.91
N TYR A 461 -22.94 -3.70 -7.10
CA TYR A 461 -22.89 -3.90 -5.66
C TYR A 461 -22.97 -2.60 -4.88
N TYR A 462 -23.45 -2.72 -3.65
CA TYR A 462 -23.50 -1.66 -2.64
C TYR A 462 -23.11 -2.23 -1.29
N ASP A 463 -22.14 -1.58 -0.62
CA ASP A 463 -21.67 -1.95 0.71
C ASP A 463 -21.42 -0.70 1.57
N GLN A 464 -21.77 -0.75 2.86
CA GLN A 464 -21.67 0.41 3.75
C GLN A 464 -21.25 0.04 5.17
N PRO A 465 -19.94 -0.27 5.40
CA PRO A 465 -19.44 -0.48 6.75
C PRO A 465 -19.37 0.82 7.56
N ARG A 466 -19.58 0.67 8.88
CA ARG A 466 -19.50 1.77 9.86
C ARG A 466 -18.64 1.34 11.04
N LEU A 467 -17.88 2.31 11.56
CA LEU A 467 -17.02 2.12 12.71
C LEU A 467 -17.23 3.28 13.71
N ALA A 468 -17.42 2.94 14.98
CA ALA A 468 -17.43 3.89 16.09
C ALA A 468 -16.32 3.54 17.07
N SER A 469 -15.61 4.53 17.56
CA SER A 469 -14.42 4.31 18.41
C SER A 469 -14.36 5.31 19.54
N PHE A 470 -13.90 4.83 20.70
CA PHE A 470 -13.60 5.67 21.85
C PHE A 470 -12.21 5.32 22.36
N MET A 471 -11.42 6.34 22.75
CA MET A 471 -10.07 6.16 23.24
C MET A 471 -9.76 7.11 24.40
N GLY A 472 -9.08 6.59 25.41
CA GLY A 472 -8.39 7.34 26.44
C GLY A 472 -6.89 7.08 26.38
N ARG A 473 -6.07 8.15 26.45
CA ARG A 473 -4.62 8.08 26.58
C ARG A 473 -4.18 8.87 27.79
N PHE A 474 -3.25 8.29 28.54
CA PHE A 474 -2.57 8.95 29.65
C PHE A 474 -1.06 8.81 29.44
N ASN A 475 -0.36 9.93 29.33
CA ASN A 475 1.10 9.97 29.30
C ASN A 475 1.59 10.75 30.52
N TYR A 476 2.54 10.17 31.24
CA TYR A 476 3.17 10.76 32.41
C TYR A 476 4.69 10.73 32.25
N THR A 477 5.32 11.88 32.45
CA THR A 477 6.78 11.99 32.44
C THR A 477 7.23 12.62 33.75
N TYR A 478 8.20 11.97 34.41
CA TYR A 478 8.83 12.47 35.62
C TYR A 478 10.28 12.87 35.38
N ALA A 479 10.59 14.14 35.60
CA ALA A 479 11.92 14.73 35.51
C ALA A 479 12.63 14.48 34.15
N ASP A 480 11.87 14.31 33.06
CA ASP A 480 12.34 13.89 31.72
C ASP A 480 13.10 12.56 31.71
N ARG A 481 13.01 11.75 32.78
CA ARG A 481 13.71 10.48 32.97
C ARG A 481 12.81 9.27 32.79
N TYR A 482 11.65 9.28 33.45
CA TYR A 482 10.73 8.14 33.46
C TYR A 482 9.46 8.52 32.73
N VAL A 483 9.15 7.77 31.72
CA VAL A 483 7.94 8.00 30.89
C VAL A 483 7.05 6.77 30.99
N LEU A 484 5.76 6.99 31.22
CA LEU A 484 4.72 5.97 31.20
C LEU A 484 3.60 6.42 30.26
N THR A 485 3.24 5.58 29.31
CA THR A 485 2.10 5.80 28.40
C THR A 485 1.12 4.65 28.53
N LEU A 486 -0.14 4.97 28.80
CA LEU A 486 -1.26 4.03 28.84
C LEU A 486 -2.31 4.43 27.80
N ASN A 487 -2.77 3.50 26.98
CA ASN A 487 -3.87 3.71 26.06
C ASN A 487 -4.95 2.65 26.31
N ALA A 488 -6.19 3.07 26.20
CA ALA A 488 -7.36 2.20 26.19
C ALA A 488 -8.28 2.63 25.06
N ARG A 489 -8.44 1.78 24.07
CA ARG A 489 -9.32 2.03 22.92
C ARG A 489 -10.37 0.91 22.80
N THR A 490 -11.59 1.29 22.44
CA THR A 490 -12.65 0.37 22.07
C THR A 490 -13.23 0.77 20.72
N ASP A 491 -13.40 -0.21 19.85
CA ASP A 491 -13.96 -0.04 18.51
C ASP A 491 -15.22 -0.90 18.36
N ALA A 492 -16.27 -0.35 17.76
CA ALA A 492 -17.49 -1.06 17.37
C ALA A 492 -17.64 -1.04 15.85
N SER A 493 -17.72 -2.21 15.23
CA SER A 493 -17.89 -2.35 13.78
C SER A 493 -19.21 -2.99 13.40
N SER A 494 -19.82 -2.46 12.34
CA SER A 494 -21.03 -3.03 11.76
C SER A 494 -20.79 -4.36 11.01
N LYS A 495 -19.53 -4.75 10.78
CA LYS A 495 -19.18 -6.01 10.11
C LYS A 495 -19.42 -7.25 10.99
N PHE A 496 -19.46 -7.07 12.31
CA PHE A 496 -19.59 -8.15 13.27
C PHE A 496 -21.03 -8.37 13.74
N GLY A 497 -21.31 -9.60 14.16
CA GLY A 497 -22.58 -9.98 14.80
C GLY A 497 -22.81 -9.26 16.14
N ALA A 498 -24.03 -9.41 16.67
CA ALA A 498 -24.44 -8.68 17.88
C ALA A 498 -23.52 -8.89 19.09
N ASN A 499 -22.96 -10.09 19.24
CA ASN A 499 -22.16 -10.48 20.40
C ASN A 499 -20.71 -9.97 20.34
N HIS A 500 -20.19 -9.63 19.16
CA HIS A 500 -18.76 -9.34 18.95
C HIS A 500 -18.50 -8.01 18.24
N LYS A 501 -19.49 -7.09 18.23
CA LYS A 501 -19.32 -5.75 17.60
C LYS A 501 -18.20 -4.95 18.21
N TRP A 502 -18.02 -5.04 19.53
CA TRP A 502 -17.05 -4.28 20.28
C TRP A 502 -15.74 -5.06 20.46
N GLY A 503 -14.62 -4.41 20.11
CA GLY A 503 -13.26 -4.87 20.42
C GLY A 503 -12.60 -3.92 21.39
N PHE A 504 -11.80 -4.43 22.34
CA PHE A 504 -11.04 -3.63 23.30
C PHE A 504 -9.53 -3.83 23.11
N PHE A 505 -8.81 -2.73 22.93
CA PHE A 505 -7.40 -2.70 22.52
C PHE A 505 -6.58 -1.85 23.50
N PRO A 506 -6.20 -2.41 24.66
CA PRO A 506 -5.34 -1.71 25.62
C PRO A 506 -3.88 -1.77 25.20
N SER A 507 -3.10 -0.77 25.60
CA SER A 507 -1.64 -0.81 25.51
C SER A 507 -0.98 -0.02 26.65
N ALA A 508 0.23 -0.45 27.01
CA ALA A 508 1.07 0.20 27.97
C ALA A 508 2.53 0.22 27.49
N SER A 509 3.23 1.30 27.68
CA SER A 509 4.66 1.41 27.42
C SER A 509 5.35 2.30 28.45
N ALA A 510 6.62 2.00 28.68
CA ALA A 510 7.47 2.77 29.55
C ALA A 510 8.82 3.05 28.88
N ALA A 511 9.41 4.21 29.20
CA ALA A 511 10.77 4.53 28.81
C ALA A 511 11.54 5.08 30.00
N TRP A 512 12.82 4.70 30.04
CA TRP A 512 13.79 5.24 30.98
C TRP A 512 14.89 5.95 30.20
N VAL A 513 14.96 7.27 30.36
CA VAL A 513 16.00 8.11 29.77
C VAL A 513 17.19 8.10 30.71
N ILE A 514 18.06 7.11 30.57
CA ILE A 514 19.19 6.84 31.47
C ILE A 514 20.19 7.98 31.45
N SER A 515 20.37 8.62 30.28
CA SER A 515 21.28 9.78 30.14
C SER A 515 20.93 10.96 31.05
N GLU A 516 19.68 11.09 31.52
CA GLU A 516 19.26 12.15 32.45
C GLU A 516 19.55 11.84 33.91
N GLU A 517 20.07 10.65 34.23
CA GLU A 517 20.45 10.28 35.59
C GLU A 517 21.73 10.97 36.03
N GLU A 518 21.83 11.28 37.35
CA GLU A 518 22.97 12.00 37.89
C GLU A 518 24.30 11.27 37.65
N PHE A 519 24.30 9.93 37.71
CA PHE A 519 25.52 9.13 37.47
C PHE A 519 25.99 9.21 36.02
N MET A 520 25.12 9.51 35.04
CA MET A 520 25.45 9.66 33.64
C MET A 520 26.10 10.99 33.29
N LYS A 521 25.93 12.01 34.13
CA LYS A 521 26.55 13.35 33.95
C LYS A 521 28.09 13.30 33.93
N GLN A 522 28.67 12.24 34.46
CA GLN A 522 30.12 11.99 34.42
C GLN A 522 30.61 11.47 33.08
N LEU A 523 29.69 11.12 32.16
CA LEU A 523 29.98 10.58 30.82
C LEU A 523 29.55 11.56 29.72
N PRO A 524 30.30 12.66 29.50
CA PRO A 524 29.88 13.74 28.58
C PRO A 524 29.81 13.31 27.12
N MET A 525 30.36 12.12 26.79
CA MET A 525 30.25 11.55 25.45
C MET A 525 28.86 10.97 25.13
N VAL A 526 28.01 10.73 26.14
CA VAL A 526 26.67 10.17 26.01
C VAL A 526 25.66 11.29 25.96
N ASP A 527 25.15 11.58 24.76
CA ASP A 527 24.13 12.61 24.56
C ASP A 527 22.72 12.09 24.89
N ASN A 528 22.45 10.83 24.56
CA ASN A 528 21.21 10.16 24.90
C ASN A 528 21.45 8.65 25.09
N LEU A 529 20.87 8.12 26.14
CA LEU A 529 20.74 6.69 26.37
C LEU A 529 19.35 6.44 26.93
N LYS A 530 18.51 5.75 26.14
CA LYS A 530 17.11 5.50 26.47
C LYS A 530 16.78 4.04 26.30
N PHE A 531 16.17 3.43 27.31
CA PHE A 531 15.60 2.11 27.26
C PHE A 531 14.08 2.20 27.15
N ARG A 532 13.47 1.36 26.33
CA ARG A 532 12.02 1.34 26.09
C ARG A 532 11.47 -0.09 26.18
N ILE A 533 10.25 -0.21 26.71
CA ILE A 533 9.51 -1.46 26.78
C ILE A 533 8.02 -1.16 26.59
N GLY A 534 7.32 -2.01 25.86
CA GLY A 534 5.89 -1.84 25.63
C GLY A 534 5.18 -3.15 25.29
N TYR A 535 3.89 -3.18 25.59
CA TYR A 535 2.98 -4.25 25.23
C TYR A 535 1.63 -3.66 24.87
N GLY A 536 0.97 -4.22 23.86
CA GLY A 536 -0.36 -3.78 23.48
C GLY A 536 -1.05 -4.71 22.51
N LEU A 537 -2.34 -4.45 22.35
CA LEU A 537 -3.24 -5.18 21.48
C LEU A 537 -3.72 -4.27 20.34
N ALA A 538 -3.82 -4.83 19.14
CA ALA A 538 -4.45 -4.19 18.00
C ALA A 538 -5.38 -5.18 17.30
N GLY A 539 -6.56 -4.71 16.90
CA GLY A 539 -7.55 -5.53 16.18
C GLY A 539 -7.34 -5.49 14.66
N ASN A 540 -7.93 -6.45 13.94
CA ASN A 540 -8.04 -6.43 12.50
C ASN A 540 -9.42 -6.94 12.07
N GLN A 541 -10.06 -6.22 11.14
CA GLN A 541 -11.36 -6.57 10.57
C GLN A 541 -11.36 -6.60 9.03
N SER A 542 -10.22 -6.35 8.40
CA SER A 542 -10.15 -6.15 6.96
C SER A 542 -10.44 -7.42 6.15
N GLY A 543 -10.32 -8.61 6.77
CA GLY A 543 -10.68 -9.89 6.15
C GLY A 543 -12.16 -10.25 6.23
N ILE A 544 -13.02 -9.37 6.76
CA ILE A 544 -14.45 -9.60 6.88
C ILE A 544 -15.18 -8.62 5.97
N ASP A 545 -15.97 -9.15 5.05
CA ASP A 545 -16.88 -8.33 4.26
C ASP A 545 -18.03 -7.83 5.15
N SER A 546 -18.62 -6.70 4.79
CA SER A 546 -19.85 -6.26 5.42
C SER A 546 -20.92 -7.35 5.26
N TYR A 547 -21.74 -7.49 6.26
CA TYR A 547 -22.86 -8.46 6.29
C TYR A 547 -22.45 -9.95 6.29
N THR A 548 -21.16 -10.30 6.48
CA THR A 548 -20.70 -11.73 6.53
C THR A 548 -21.39 -12.51 7.66
N THR A 549 -21.80 -11.82 8.71
CA THR A 549 -22.53 -12.42 9.85
C THR A 549 -24.03 -12.58 9.63
N LEU A 550 -24.54 -12.14 8.48
CA LEU A 550 -25.96 -12.23 8.15
C LEU A 550 -26.21 -13.30 7.09
N ASN A 551 -27.36 -13.94 7.19
CA ASN A 551 -27.84 -14.86 6.15
C ASN A 551 -28.34 -14.05 4.95
N LEU A 552 -27.60 -14.11 3.85
CA LEU A 552 -27.88 -13.37 2.63
C LEU A 552 -28.11 -14.31 1.46
N VAL A 553 -28.97 -13.91 0.56
CA VAL A 553 -29.20 -14.59 -0.71
C VAL A 553 -28.58 -13.81 -1.85
N LYS A 554 -28.18 -14.52 -2.89
CA LYS A 554 -27.67 -13.96 -4.17
C LYS A 554 -28.46 -14.49 -5.33
N PRO A 555 -28.47 -13.79 -6.46
CA PRO A 555 -28.91 -14.35 -7.73
C PRO A 555 -28.11 -15.63 -8.07
N ASN A 556 -28.80 -16.70 -8.41
CA ASN A 556 -28.23 -18.04 -8.65
C ASN A 556 -28.66 -18.63 -10.01
N GLY A 557 -28.64 -17.79 -11.05
CA GLY A 557 -29.04 -18.18 -12.41
C GLY A 557 -30.48 -17.82 -12.75
N VAL A 558 -30.88 -18.17 -13.97
CA VAL A 558 -32.21 -17.90 -14.53
C VAL A 558 -32.90 -19.22 -14.76
N VAL A 559 -34.12 -19.35 -14.26
CA VAL A 559 -34.94 -20.55 -14.41
C VAL A 559 -36.25 -20.22 -15.16
N PRO A 560 -36.75 -21.11 -16.00
CA PRO A 560 -38.06 -20.90 -16.64
C PRO A 560 -39.18 -21.14 -15.61
N VAL A 561 -40.14 -20.19 -15.54
CA VAL A 561 -41.35 -20.34 -14.75
C VAL A 561 -42.50 -20.03 -15.70
N GLY A 562 -43.21 -21.07 -16.18
CA GLY A 562 -44.17 -20.90 -17.27
C GLY A 562 -43.49 -20.39 -18.54
N ASN A 563 -44.00 -19.28 -19.09
CA ASN A 563 -43.41 -18.62 -20.27
C ASN A 563 -42.44 -17.50 -19.94
N SER A 564 -42.07 -17.32 -18.67
CA SER A 564 -41.16 -16.26 -18.20
C SER A 564 -39.83 -16.81 -17.70
N ALA A 565 -38.75 -16.08 -17.97
CA ALA A 565 -37.45 -16.32 -17.37
C ALA A 565 -37.38 -15.54 -16.04
N VAL A 566 -37.15 -16.23 -14.92
CA VAL A 566 -37.12 -15.64 -13.57
C VAL A 566 -35.76 -15.92 -12.95
N VAL A 567 -35.18 -14.91 -12.32
CA VAL A 567 -33.93 -15.04 -11.57
C VAL A 567 -34.20 -15.86 -10.30
N SER A 568 -33.50 -16.99 -10.15
CA SER A 568 -33.51 -17.77 -8.91
C SER A 568 -32.61 -17.13 -7.86
N LEU A 569 -32.95 -17.29 -6.59
CA LEU A 569 -32.14 -16.84 -5.46
C LEU A 569 -31.65 -18.06 -4.68
N GLY A 570 -30.39 -18.04 -4.29
CA GLY A 570 -29.77 -19.04 -3.42
C GLY A 570 -28.98 -18.37 -2.31
N ASP A 571 -28.63 -19.10 -1.28
CA ASP A 571 -27.78 -18.56 -0.21
C ASP A 571 -26.46 -18.01 -0.77
N LEU A 572 -25.94 -16.95 -0.18
CA LEU A 572 -24.67 -16.37 -0.61
C LEU A 572 -23.47 -17.19 -0.12
N ARG A 573 -23.54 -17.65 1.16
CA ARG A 573 -22.47 -18.37 1.89
C ARG A 573 -23.01 -18.94 3.20
N ASN A 574 -22.24 -19.80 3.84
CA ASN A 574 -22.50 -20.15 5.23
C ASN A 574 -22.25 -18.93 6.12
N THR A 575 -23.19 -18.63 7.01
CA THR A 575 -23.07 -17.53 7.98
C THR A 575 -22.37 -17.98 9.25
N ASN A 576 -21.60 -17.07 9.82
CA ASN A 576 -21.04 -17.24 11.16
C ASN A 576 -21.35 -15.98 12.00
N PRO A 577 -22.39 -16.03 12.86
CA PRO A 577 -22.79 -14.90 13.70
C PRO A 577 -21.75 -14.59 14.80
N ASP A 578 -20.85 -15.55 15.11
CA ASP A 578 -19.82 -15.42 16.15
C ASP A 578 -18.47 -14.96 15.62
N LEU A 579 -18.44 -14.44 14.39
CA LEU A 579 -17.24 -13.79 13.86
C LEU A 579 -16.82 -12.62 14.75
N LYS A 580 -15.53 -12.60 15.11
CA LYS A 580 -14.92 -11.61 15.98
C LYS A 580 -13.63 -11.05 15.38
N TRP A 581 -13.09 -10.07 16.07
CA TRP A 581 -11.83 -9.42 15.72
C TRP A 581 -10.66 -10.42 15.70
N GLU A 582 -9.79 -10.36 14.69
CA GLU A 582 -8.44 -10.88 14.83
C GLU A 582 -7.68 -9.96 15.80
N VAL A 583 -6.95 -10.52 16.74
CA VAL A 583 -6.22 -9.73 17.74
C VAL A 583 -4.73 -10.02 17.67
N LYS A 584 -3.96 -8.94 17.43
CA LYS A 584 -2.51 -8.97 17.44
C LYS A 584 -1.98 -8.46 18.78
N HIS A 585 -1.32 -9.34 19.51
CA HIS A 585 -0.59 -9.06 20.74
C HIS A 585 0.86 -8.74 20.39
N THR A 586 1.39 -7.59 20.79
CA THR A 586 2.77 -7.23 20.48
C THR A 586 3.52 -6.80 21.73
N PHE A 587 4.61 -7.51 22.00
CA PHE A 587 5.67 -7.09 22.94
C PHE A 587 6.79 -6.42 22.16
N ASN A 588 7.28 -5.29 22.62
CA ASN A 588 8.39 -4.55 22.03
C ASN A 588 9.34 -4.06 23.11
N THR A 589 10.65 -4.13 22.86
CA THR A 589 11.68 -3.52 23.70
C THR A 589 12.78 -2.94 22.82
N GLY A 590 13.42 -1.87 23.28
CA GLY A 590 14.44 -1.21 22.48
C GLY A 590 15.35 -0.32 23.31
N ILE A 591 16.49 -0.01 22.69
CA ILE A 591 17.48 0.92 23.23
C ILE A 591 17.83 1.94 22.13
N ASP A 592 17.87 3.22 22.52
CA ASP A 592 18.31 4.31 21.66
C ASP A 592 19.54 4.95 22.30
N VAL A 593 20.59 5.08 21.51
CA VAL A 593 21.89 5.62 21.94
C VAL A 593 22.31 6.75 21.02
N ALA A 594 22.72 7.87 21.59
CA ALA A 594 23.38 8.96 20.86
C ALA A 594 24.67 9.34 21.56
N LEU A 595 25.76 9.41 20.82
CA LEU A 595 27.10 9.68 21.36
C LEU A 595 27.82 10.78 20.57
N PHE A 596 28.78 11.44 21.23
CA PHE A 596 29.73 12.37 20.62
C PHE A 596 29.08 13.58 19.96
N GLY A 597 28.11 14.23 20.63
CA GLY A 597 27.35 15.35 20.08
C GLY A 597 26.44 14.90 18.91
N ASN A 598 25.77 13.76 19.09
CA ASN A 598 24.90 13.12 18.09
C ASN A 598 25.63 12.68 16.80
N ARG A 599 26.96 12.48 16.85
CA ARG A 599 27.70 11.96 15.69
C ARG A 599 27.52 10.47 15.47
N LEU A 600 27.19 9.74 16.52
CA LEU A 600 26.82 8.32 16.45
C LEU A 600 25.43 8.14 17.03
N LEU A 601 24.51 7.66 16.21
CA LEU A 601 23.15 7.31 16.58
C LEU A 601 22.96 5.81 16.37
N LEU A 602 22.45 5.12 17.36
CA LEU A 602 22.12 3.69 17.30
C LEU A 602 20.72 3.48 17.86
N SER A 603 19.88 2.79 17.14
CA SER A 603 18.60 2.27 17.64
C SER A 603 18.54 0.78 17.41
N ALA A 604 18.28 0.02 18.46
CA ALA A 604 18.09 -1.42 18.40
C ALA A 604 16.75 -1.79 19.04
N ASN A 605 15.92 -2.52 18.31
CA ASN A 605 14.59 -2.94 18.76
C ASN A 605 14.43 -4.45 18.61
N TYR A 606 13.79 -5.07 19.57
CA TYR A 606 13.29 -6.44 19.47
C TYR A 606 11.78 -6.42 19.61
N TYR A 607 11.09 -7.14 18.73
CA TYR A 607 9.64 -7.31 18.80
C TYR A 607 9.23 -8.78 18.73
N ASN A 608 8.11 -9.10 19.34
CA ASN A 608 7.46 -10.40 19.31
C ASN A 608 5.95 -10.21 19.29
N SER A 609 5.34 -10.57 18.18
CA SER A 609 3.90 -10.41 17.96
C SER A 609 3.25 -11.76 17.75
N ARG A 610 2.09 -11.98 18.37
CA ARG A 610 1.23 -13.13 18.14
C ARG A 610 -0.16 -12.66 17.71
N THR A 611 -0.61 -13.11 16.54
CA THR A 611 -1.99 -12.92 16.10
C THR A 611 -2.79 -14.15 16.52
N THR A 612 -3.90 -13.92 17.21
CA THR A 612 -4.88 -14.92 17.64
C THR A 612 -6.22 -14.63 16.99
N ASP A 613 -7.13 -15.59 17.08
CA ASP A 613 -8.45 -15.49 16.46
C ASP A 613 -8.39 -15.14 14.98
N MET A 614 -7.37 -15.66 14.30
CA MET A 614 -7.11 -15.38 12.91
C MET A 614 -8.21 -16.00 12.04
N LEU A 615 -8.72 -15.21 11.10
CA LEU A 615 -9.72 -15.63 10.14
C LEU A 615 -9.14 -16.64 9.15
N TYR A 616 -9.90 -17.70 8.90
CA TYR A 616 -9.58 -18.68 7.88
C TYR A 616 -10.86 -19.30 7.32
N LEU A 617 -10.84 -19.66 6.03
CA LEU A 617 -11.95 -20.31 5.36
C LEU A 617 -11.77 -21.82 5.48
N TYR A 618 -12.60 -22.45 6.33
CA TYR A 618 -12.56 -23.89 6.61
C TYR A 618 -13.47 -24.67 5.68
N ASN A 619 -13.05 -25.85 5.27
CA ASN A 619 -13.94 -26.80 4.63
C ASN A 619 -14.85 -27.42 5.66
N VAL A 620 -16.15 -27.48 5.36
CA VAL A 620 -17.21 -28.04 6.20
C VAL A 620 -18.08 -29.00 5.40
N SER A 621 -18.73 -29.93 6.10
CA SER A 621 -19.60 -30.93 5.48
C SER A 621 -20.90 -30.30 4.97
N VAL A 622 -21.36 -30.79 3.83
CA VAL A 622 -22.66 -30.45 3.26
C VAL A 622 -23.46 -31.76 3.13
N PRO A 623 -24.57 -31.93 3.90
CA PRO A 623 -25.09 -31.14 5.00
C PRO A 623 -24.25 -31.28 6.29
N PRO A 624 -24.47 -30.52 7.39
CA PRO A 624 -25.60 -29.61 7.61
C PRO A 624 -25.41 -28.19 7.04
N PHE A 625 -24.21 -27.85 6.59
CA PHE A 625 -23.96 -26.54 5.97
C PHE A 625 -24.51 -26.50 4.54
N THR A 626 -24.89 -25.30 4.08
CA THR A 626 -25.37 -25.06 2.70
C THR A 626 -24.21 -25.05 1.69
N TYR A 627 -23.03 -24.58 2.13
CA TYR A 627 -21.79 -24.54 1.35
C TYR A 627 -20.71 -25.36 2.02
N ASN A 628 -19.75 -25.81 1.25
CA ASN A 628 -18.60 -26.59 1.73
C ASN A 628 -17.51 -25.74 2.44
N THR A 629 -17.75 -24.44 2.63
CA THR A 629 -16.78 -23.53 3.29
C THR A 629 -17.45 -22.66 4.35
N LEU A 630 -16.74 -22.43 5.46
CA LEU A 630 -17.15 -21.56 6.57
C LEU A 630 -16.00 -20.66 7.00
N LEU A 631 -16.23 -19.36 7.08
CA LEU A 631 -15.25 -18.42 7.66
C LEU A 631 -15.34 -18.45 9.18
N ALA A 632 -14.21 -18.71 9.87
CA ALA A 632 -14.16 -18.76 11.33
C ALA A 632 -12.84 -18.22 11.89
N ASN A 633 -12.88 -17.77 13.16
CA ASN A 633 -11.75 -17.20 13.89
C ASN A 633 -11.03 -18.27 14.73
N ILE A 634 -10.17 -19.08 14.12
CA ILE A 634 -9.53 -20.20 14.82
C ILE A 634 -8.00 -20.17 14.68
N GLY A 635 -7.47 -19.53 13.64
CA GLY A 635 -6.05 -19.52 13.33
C GLY A 635 -5.19 -18.74 14.32
N SER A 636 -3.90 -19.05 14.36
CA SER A 636 -2.91 -18.24 15.06
C SER A 636 -1.53 -18.29 14.39
N MET A 637 -0.81 -17.17 14.46
CA MET A 637 0.55 -17.04 13.93
C MET A 637 1.43 -16.18 14.83
N ARG A 638 2.74 -16.25 14.63
CA ARG A 638 3.73 -15.48 15.36
C ARG A 638 4.70 -14.80 14.40
N ASN A 639 5.04 -13.53 14.68
CA ASN A 639 6.09 -12.77 14.03
C ASN A 639 7.05 -12.24 15.09
N TRP A 640 8.36 -12.36 14.87
CA TRP A 640 9.36 -11.79 15.76
C TRP A 640 10.59 -11.37 14.98
N GLY A 641 11.33 -10.43 15.53
CA GLY A 641 12.53 -9.95 14.86
C GLY A 641 13.29 -8.90 15.65
N THR A 642 14.48 -8.59 15.12
CA THR A 642 15.37 -7.55 15.62
C THR A 642 15.60 -6.52 14.52
N GLU A 643 15.47 -5.26 14.85
CA GLU A 643 15.70 -4.11 13.98
C GLU A 643 16.87 -3.30 14.53
N ILE A 644 17.83 -2.96 13.70
CA ILE A 644 19.00 -2.15 14.06
C ILE A 644 19.12 -1.02 13.03
N ALA A 645 19.24 0.21 13.51
CA ALA A 645 19.56 1.38 12.69
C ALA A 645 20.77 2.10 13.26
N ILE A 646 21.69 2.49 12.38
CA ILE A 646 22.92 3.21 12.73
C ILE A 646 23.03 4.44 11.84
N GLY A 647 23.27 5.60 12.46
CA GLY A 647 23.63 6.84 11.80
C GLY A 647 25.00 7.30 12.31
N ILE A 648 25.93 7.57 11.42
CA ILE A 648 27.29 8.03 11.78
C ILE A 648 27.62 9.29 10.99
N THR A 649 28.10 10.33 11.69
CA THR A 649 28.66 11.54 11.10
C THR A 649 30.18 11.59 11.38
N PRO A 650 31.00 10.81 10.68
CA PRO A 650 32.43 10.70 11.00
C PRO A 650 33.21 11.99 10.71
N LEU A 651 32.72 12.77 9.75
CA LEU A 651 33.36 14.04 9.39
C LEU A 651 32.31 15.14 9.43
N LYS A 652 32.59 16.17 10.22
CA LYS A 652 31.82 17.39 10.29
C LYS A 652 32.73 18.58 10.49
N THR A 653 33.00 19.31 9.43
CA THR A 653 33.78 20.52 9.39
C THR A 653 32.90 21.69 8.95
N LYS A 654 33.47 22.87 8.79
CA LYS A 654 32.74 24.04 8.28
C LYS A 654 32.29 23.82 6.82
N ASP A 655 33.11 23.12 6.03
CA ASP A 655 32.94 22.99 4.58
C ASP A 655 32.53 21.59 4.13
N MET A 656 32.64 20.58 5.03
CA MET A 656 32.39 19.18 4.70
C MET A 656 31.60 18.49 5.79
N GLU A 657 30.58 17.74 5.42
CA GLU A 657 29.83 16.85 6.32
C GLU A 657 29.59 15.52 5.62
N LEU A 658 29.98 14.41 6.27
CA LEU A 658 29.72 13.05 5.79
C LEU A 658 28.76 12.35 6.75
N ASN A 659 27.58 11.97 6.25
CA ASN A 659 26.57 11.21 6.99
C ASN A 659 26.42 9.83 6.37
N ILE A 660 26.56 8.79 7.18
CA ILE A 660 26.39 7.38 6.80
C ILE A 660 25.22 6.82 7.62
N ASN A 661 24.18 6.35 6.94
CA ASN A 661 23.04 5.72 7.58
C ASN A 661 22.91 4.29 7.05
N ALA A 662 22.74 3.34 7.96
CA ALA A 662 22.51 1.94 7.64
C ALA A 662 21.42 1.36 8.55
N ASN A 663 20.66 0.43 8.02
CA ASN A 663 19.72 -0.34 8.84
C ASN A 663 19.69 -1.80 8.38
N ILE A 664 19.38 -2.69 9.33
CA ILE A 664 19.20 -4.11 9.08
C ILE A 664 18.07 -4.65 9.93
N THR A 665 17.31 -5.58 9.35
CA THR A 665 16.21 -6.25 10.03
C THR A 665 16.32 -7.76 9.88
N PHE A 666 16.31 -8.46 11.01
CA PHE A 666 16.19 -9.92 11.07
C PHE A 666 14.76 -10.25 11.48
N GLN A 667 14.01 -10.82 10.56
CA GLN A 667 12.59 -11.09 10.73
C GLN A 667 12.29 -12.56 10.51
N ARG A 668 11.39 -13.12 11.34
CA ARG A 668 10.87 -14.48 11.20
C ARG A 668 9.38 -14.50 11.46
N ASN A 669 8.69 -15.44 10.83
CA ASN A 669 7.29 -15.74 11.10
C ASN A 669 7.08 -17.25 11.23
N LYS A 670 5.98 -17.63 11.86
CA LYS A 670 5.57 -19.03 12.01
C LYS A 670 4.05 -19.12 12.11
N LEU A 671 3.45 -19.98 11.30
CA LEU A 671 2.06 -20.38 11.45
C LEU A 671 1.95 -21.36 12.62
N LEU A 672 1.19 -21.00 13.66
CA LEU A 672 1.13 -21.81 14.88
C LEU A 672 0.01 -22.85 14.83
N SER A 673 -1.17 -22.47 14.36
CA SER A 673 -2.35 -23.35 14.29
C SER A 673 -3.34 -22.85 13.25
N LEU A 674 -4.03 -23.81 12.60
CA LEU A 674 -5.24 -23.60 11.80
C LEU A 674 -6.34 -24.58 12.23
N SER A 675 -6.38 -24.99 13.49
CA SER A 675 -7.39 -25.88 14.04
C SER A 675 -7.89 -25.39 15.39
N GLY A 676 -9.15 -25.67 15.71
CA GLY A 676 -9.77 -25.32 16.98
C GLY A 676 -11.27 -25.63 17.00
N MET A 677 -11.90 -25.36 18.13
CA MET A 677 -13.32 -25.66 18.35
C MET A 677 -14.23 -24.57 17.77
N TYR A 678 -15.26 -24.98 17.06
CA TYR A 678 -16.38 -24.17 16.63
C TYR A 678 -17.69 -24.88 16.92
N ASN A 679 -18.57 -24.28 17.71
CA ASN A 679 -19.87 -24.85 18.12
C ASN A 679 -19.79 -26.31 18.63
N GLY A 680 -18.71 -26.64 19.35
CA GLY A 680 -18.52 -27.99 19.91
C GLY A 680 -17.88 -28.99 18.95
N GLU A 681 -17.63 -28.63 17.71
CA GLU A 681 -16.95 -29.45 16.72
C GLU A 681 -15.53 -28.94 16.43
N MET A 682 -14.60 -29.86 16.13
CA MET A 682 -13.23 -29.49 15.75
C MET A 682 -13.21 -29.12 14.28
N LEU A 683 -12.92 -27.85 13.98
CA LEU A 683 -12.54 -27.41 12.64
C LEU A 683 -11.03 -27.50 12.48
N SER A 684 -10.57 -28.09 11.39
CA SER A 684 -9.15 -28.16 11.04
C SER A 684 -8.95 -27.85 9.56
N ALA A 685 -7.93 -27.06 9.28
CA ALA A 685 -7.45 -26.92 7.90
C ALA A 685 -6.47 -28.06 7.59
N PRO A 686 -6.23 -28.37 6.30
CA PRO A 686 -5.18 -29.29 5.89
C PRO A 686 -3.82 -28.88 6.49
N GLU A 687 -3.00 -29.86 6.88
CA GLU A 687 -1.66 -29.60 7.44
C GLU A 687 -0.78 -28.80 6.48
N TYR A 688 -1.00 -28.98 5.19
CA TYR A 688 -0.37 -28.23 4.12
C TYR A 688 -1.39 -27.85 3.04
N LYS A 689 -1.24 -26.66 2.49
CA LYS A 689 -2.05 -26.13 1.39
C LYS A 689 -1.12 -25.51 0.35
N SER A 690 -1.28 -25.89 -0.91
CA SER A 690 -0.58 -25.22 -2.00
C SER A 690 -1.04 -23.77 -2.13
N LEU A 691 -0.07 -22.86 -2.27
CA LEU A 691 -0.30 -21.42 -2.48
C LEU A 691 0.02 -21.01 -3.92
N ALA A 692 1.07 -21.57 -4.50
CA ALA A 692 1.49 -21.26 -5.85
C ALA A 692 2.19 -22.44 -6.52
N GLY A 693 2.06 -22.51 -7.84
CA GLY A 693 2.71 -23.47 -8.71
C GLY A 693 3.58 -22.77 -9.77
N LEU A 694 4.28 -23.59 -10.55
CA LEU A 694 4.95 -23.19 -11.79
C LEU A 694 4.22 -23.82 -12.95
N ASP A 695 3.53 -23.01 -13.74
CA ASP A 695 2.90 -23.48 -14.97
C ASP A 695 3.96 -23.62 -16.06
N GLY A 696 3.93 -24.71 -16.81
CA GLY A 696 4.82 -24.95 -17.95
C GLY A 696 6.29 -25.23 -17.62
N ALA A 697 6.65 -25.48 -16.35
CA ALA A 697 8.03 -25.73 -15.94
C ALA A 697 8.59 -27.10 -16.37
N GLY A 698 7.83 -27.88 -17.13
CA GLY A 698 8.28 -29.17 -17.64
C GLY A 698 8.44 -30.27 -16.59
N PHE A 699 7.87 -30.11 -15.41
CA PHE A 699 7.85 -31.15 -14.38
C PHE A 699 6.95 -32.31 -14.84
N HIS A 700 7.57 -33.46 -15.11
CA HIS A 700 6.83 -34.68 -15.36
C HIS A 700 6.16 -35.17 -14.06
N GLY A 701 4.88 -35.56 -14.14
CA GLY A 701 4.14 -36.13 -13.01
C GLY A 701 3.19 -35.18 -12.26
N GLY A 702 2.92 -33.99 -12.79
CA GLY A 702 1.86 -33.10 -12.26
C GLY A 702 2.20 -32.34 -10.99
N TYR A 703 3.46 -32.30 -10.58
CA TYR A 703 3.91 -31.50 -9.43
C TYR A 703 4.15 -30.04 -9.83
N ASN A 704 3.06 -29.32 -10.09
CA ASN A 704 3.14 -27.90 -10.43
C ASN A 704 3.28 -27.01 -9.21
N HIS A 705 2.98 -27.54 -8.03
CA HIS A 705 2.95 -26.78 -6.78
C HIS A 705 4.32 -26.73 -6.14
N ILE A 706 4.81 -25.53 -5.83
CA ILE A 706 6.14 -25.30 -5.26
C ILE A 706 6.12 -24.52 -3.95
N VAL A 707 5.08 -23.70 -3.74
CA VAL A 707 4.95 -22.88 -2.52
C VAL A 707 3.78 -23.39 -1.70
N TYR A 708 4.06 -23.67 -0.43
CA TYR A 708 3.06 -24.23 0.48
C TYR A 708 2.91 -23.40 1.75
N GLN A 709 1.70 -23.40 2.29
CA GLN A 709 1.38 -22.99 3.63
C GLN A 709 1.31 -24.26 4.51
N MET A 710 2.13 -24.29 5.57
CA MET A 710 2.22 -25.43 6.50
C MET A 710 2.16 -24.93 7.93
N VAL A 711 1.38 -25.63 8.78
CA VAL A 711 1.39 -25.39 10.22
C VAL A 711 2.76 -25.76 10.80
N GLY A 712 3.27 -24.90 11.67
CA GLY A 712 4.60 -25.08 12.26
C GLY A 712 5.76 -24.52 11.42
N GLN A 713 5.50 -23.99 10.21
CA GLN A 713 6.49 -23.43 9.29
C GLN A 713 6.27 -21.93 9.06
N PRO A 714 7.26 -21.21 8.48
CA PRO A 714 7.04 -19.88 7.94
C PRO A 714 5.95 -19.86 6.85
N LEU A 715 5.33 -18.69 6.63
CA LEU A 715 4.38 -18.53 5.54
C LEU A 715 5.10 -18.60 4.18
N GLY A 716 4.54 -19.36 3.26
CA GLY A 716 5.05 -19.44 1.88
C GLY A 716 6.39 -20.17 1.78
N VAL A 717 6.49 -21.39 2.33
CA VAL A 717 7.70 -22.23 2.21
C VAL A 717 7.78 -22.90 0.85
N PHE A 718 8.99 -22.99 0.29
CA PHE A 718 9.23 -23.89 -0.83
C PHE A 718 9.26 -25.33 -0.31
N TYR A 719 8.45 -26.19 -0.93
CA TYR A 719 8.42 -27.62 -0.64
C TYR A 719 8.47 -28.38 -1.95
N LEU A 720 9.66 -28.92 -2.25
CA LEU A 720 10.00 -29.51 -3.54
C LEU A 720 10.65 -30.88 -3.32
N PRO A 721 10.50 -31.81 -4.26
CA PRO A 721 11.34 -33.01 -4.30
C PRO A 721 12.81 -32.64 -4.36
N HIS A 722 13.63 -33.29 -3.56
CA HIS A 722 15.08 -33.16 -3.62
C HIS A 722 15.65 -34.20 -4.59
N SER A 723 16.34 -33.74 -5.65
CA SER A 723 17.02 -34.67 -6.55
C SER A 723 18.17 -35.34 -5.86
N THR A 724 18.22 -36.66 -5.87
CA THR A 724 19.32 -37.47 -5.33
C THR A 724 20.40 -37.76 -6.39
N GLY A 725 20.23 -37.28 -7.60
CA GLY A 725 21.12 -37.51 -8.72
C GLY A 725 20.41 -38.15 -9.92
N LEU A 726 21.18 -38.52 -10.91
CA LEU A 726 20.73 -39.31 -12.05
C LEU A 726 21.15 -40.77 -11.81
N GLU A 727 20.25 -41.72 -12.04
CA GLU A 727 20.63 -43.10 -12.15
C GLU A 727 21.40 -43.30 -13.48
N SER A 728 22.50 -44.06 -13.44
CA SER A 728 23.15 -44.50 -14.67
C SER A 728 22.36 -45.66 -15.26
N ASP A 729 21.92 -45.55 -16.51
CA ASP A 729 21.35 -46.63 -17.28
C ASP A 729 22.34 -47.78 -17.45
#